data_b2be573a4b078da0aa738618b44d6c01
#
_entry.id   b2be573a4b078da0aa738618b44d6c01
#
_cell.length_a   1.000
_cell.length_b   1.000
_cell.length_c   1.000
_cell.angle_alpha   90.00
_cell.angle_beta   90.00
_cell.angle_gamma   90.00
#
_symmetry.space_group_name_H-M   'P 1'
#
loop_
_entity.id
_entity.type
_entity.pdbx_description
1 polymer ?
#
loop_
_entity_poly.entity_id
_entity_poly.type
_entity_poly.pdbx_seq_one_letter_code
_entity_poly.pdbx_strand_id
1 'polypeptide(L)'
;MYGADADALSGQVLGSVDVIGPDVNGNNARWGSASNVSLPEGSTAQNLIETVLKAKGVTYNGSQSGEYWFLNSINSPFEDETYGYDGATNKYWHLYINGEPSLLCANQITLKSGDKVTLAYTTDDSAMPDPDKIVVDPGATTPDWDAEWAGYGNSGNGSTVTDAKTPAQAAGLKWAFDWKAESGQQYANCSEPVIANGFVYIATENELIKIDSSTGKKVASAPLASKVSYTSRPIYTNGLIIVPLNGGAVQAITADKLICKWLTPGLTDLTQSSCTVVSDGEYVYVGSVDISYDENYNATYGNGSFARIKIATGEVSWQNIDPAEGYYWTGAALTDKYAIVPTSAGTLKCIDKTTGDVVSTMKLGAVANADCIADPSNGSTFYQMTHDGKLHVISLSAKGVLSEQKTVDLGLTNNLSAPAVSGDNLIVGGQTATGSALVLYNLKTGKTTMVAAADGKALPAGLNGIAATPLVSVQGGKTYVYFTVNSADSKDYVNYSAGGGVYRYTLGDAEATQIYDAAGHYQYCDSPVIADASGNLYYINDSGTLFKLGAVESWTVAFNSNGGSACDTKFVATADGKLVKPADPTRDGYTFGGWYTDEACTQAYDFSTPVTADLTLYAKWTKNVVNPGGNGGAGSNGGGGSGTGTGSGTGAGTGSGSGSKGGAVAPGHKPTTKTTVSTKTETKDNKSDQKDSDKSDKKDEKKSDKKDSKSDKKSDKKSDSKSDTGAASTTAAKKSSSAAEQEAGTNPLAIVGIAAGVIGLALIAVFVLTKRGKGDGNAR
;
A
#
# COMPACT_ATOMS: atom_id res chain seq x y z
N MET A 1 -5.90 -14.28 25.18
CA MET A 1 -7.26 -14.14 25.71
C MET A 1 -7.69 -15.47 26.31
N TYR A 2 -7.88 -15.51 27.59
CA TYR A 2 -8.21 -16.68 28.36
C TYR A 2 -9.70 -16.98 28.29
N GLY A 3 -10.04 -18.26 28.04
CA GLY A 3 -11.30 -18.84 28.46
C GLY A 3 -12.54 -18.12 27.95
N ALA A 4 -12.88 -18.34 26.68
CA ALA A 4 -14.29 -18.32 26.31
C ALA A 4 -14.92 -19.45 27.12
N ASP A 5 -15.84 -19.08 27.98
CA ASP A 5 -16.54 -19.95 28.89
C ASP A 5 -17.07 -21.20 28.18
N ALA A 6 -16.66 -22.36 28.61
CA ALA A 6 -17.19 -23.64 28.15
C ALA A 6 -18.73 -23.73 28.36
N ASP A 7 -19.30 -22.89 29.19
CA ASP A 7 -20.74 -22.77 29.45
C ASP A 7 -21.49 -21.96 28.35
N ALA A 8 -20.78 -21.14 27.55
CA ALA A 8 -21.40 -20.38 26.43
C ALA A 8 -21.66 -21.24 25.17
N LEU A 9 -21.10 -22.44 25.10
CA LEU A 9 -21.28 -23.38 23.98
C LEU A 9 -22.31 -24.51 24.30
N SER A 10 -22.92 -24.50 25.48
CA SER A 10 -23.97 -25.47 25.82
C SER A 10 -25.21 -25.18 24.94
N GLY A 11 -25.62 -26.17 24.14
CA GLY A 11 -26.75 -26.06 23.19
C GLY A 11 -26.37 -25.52 21.80
N GLN A 12 -25.08 -25.51 21.47
CA GLN A 12 -24.61 -25.13 20.10
C GLN A 12 -23.74 -26.23 19.47
N VAL A 13 -23.78 -26.30 18.15
CA VAL A 13 -22.93 -27.14 17.31
C VAL A 13 -22.06 -26.26 16.42
N LEU A 14 -20.79 -26.61 16.27
CA LEU A 14 -19.86 -25.93 15.39
C LEU A 14 -19.65 -26.74 14.10
N GLY A 15 -20.04 -26.21 12.97
CA GLY A 15 -19.84 -26.81 11.65
C GLY A 15 -19.00 -25.95 10.72
N SER A 16 -18.39 -26.57 9.72
CA SER A 16 -17.71 -25.88 8.63
C SER A 16 -18.33 -26.24 7.29
N VAL A 17 -18.35 -25.29 6.35
CA VAL A 17 -18.91 -25.55 5.01
C VAL A 17 -18.03 -24.97 3.92
N ASP A 18 -17.91 -25.72 2.83
CA ASP A 18 -17.39 -25.24 1.53
C ASP A 18 -18.45 -25.45 0.46
N VAL A 19 -18.72 -24.42 -0.33
CA VAL A 19 -19.54 -24.48 -1.55
C VAL A 19 -18.58 -24.29 -2.74
N ILE A 20 -18.45 -25.31 -3.59
CA ILE A 20 -17.46 -25.38 -4.67
C ILE A 20 -18.18 -25.45 -6.01
N GLY A 21 -17.95 -24.46 -6.84
CA GLY A 21 -18.46 -24.39 -8.21
C GLY A 21 -17.42 -23.84 -9.17
N PRO A 22 -17.71 -23.75 -10.48
CA PRO A 22 -16.78 -23.20 -11.45
C PRO A 22 -16.60 -21.69 -11.30
N ASP A 23 -15.39 -21.20 -11.55
CA ASP A 23 -15.14 -19.77 -11.81
C ASP A 23 -15.38 -19.46 -13.31
N VAL A 24 -15.16 -18.21 -13.72
CA VAL A 24 -15.33 -17.76 -15.12
C VAL A 24 -14.41 -18.50 -16.11
N ASN A 25 -13.41 -19.23 -15.65
CA ASN A 25 -12.51 -20.05 -16.44
C ASN A 25 -12.87 -21.54 -16.41
N GLY A 26 -13.88 -21.91 -15.63
CA GLY A 26 -14.31 -23.30 -15.42
C GLY A 26 -13.46 -24.04 -14.38
N ASN A 27 -12.59 -23.37 -13.61
CA ASN A 27 -11.83 -23.98 -12.52
C ASN A 27 -12.73 -24.14 -11.28
N ASN A 28 -12.42 -25.13 -10.45
CA ASN A 28 -13.09 -25.27 -9.16
C ASN A 28 -12.72 -24.12 -8.23
N ALA A 29 -13.71 -23.38 -7.80
CA ALA A 29 -13.53 -22.23 -6.91
C ALA A 29 -14.51 -22.28 -5.73
N ARG A 30 -14.16 -21.66 -4.62
CA ARG A 30 -15.07 -21.52 -3.48
C ARG A 30 -16.07 -20.40 -3.75
N TRP A 31 -17.34 -20.76 -3.79
CA TRP A 31 -18.47 -19.84 -3.88
C TRP A 31 -18.92 -19.34 -2.51
N GLY A 32 -18.58 -20.08 -1.47
CA GLY A 32 -18.79 -19.74 -0.08
C GLY A 32 -18.05 -20.72 0.81
N SER A 33 -17.34 -20.18 1.81
CA SER A 33 -16.63 -20.98 2.79
C SER A 33 -16.75 -20.34 4.17
N ALA A 34 -16.93 -21.15 5.20
CA ALA A 34 -16.88 -20.70 6.58
C ALA A 34 -16.49 -21.85 7.49
N SER A 35 -15.64 -21.57 8.47
CA SER A 35 -15.18 -22.53 9.47
C SER A 35 -15.75 -22.19 10.85
N ASN A 36 -16.04 -23.23 11.63
CA ASN A 36 -16.53 -23.08 13.01
C ASN A 36 -17.79 -22.20 13.15
N VAL A 37 -18.70 -22.31 12.18
CA VAL A 37 -19.98 -21.63 12.23
C VAL A 37 -20.79 -22.19 13.40
N SER A 38 -21.18 -21.34 14.35
CA SER A 38 -21.97 -21.73 15.51
C SER A 38 -23.45 -21.73 15.17
N LEU A 39 -24.10 -22.85 15.36
CA LEU A 39 -25.52 -23.07 15.14
C LEU A 39 -26.16 -23.71 16.38
N PRO A 40 -27.50 -23.60 16.59
CA PRO A 40 -28.20 -24.32 17.67
C PRO A 40 -27.97 -25.83 17.55
N GLU A 41 -27.91 -26.53 18.69
CA GLU A 41 -27.88 -27.99 18.73
C GLU A 41 -29.09 -28.59 18.02
N GLY A 42 -28.88 -29.64 17.22
CA GLY A 42 -29.89 -30.23 16.34
C GLY A 42 -30.02 -29.57 14.98
N SER A 43 -29.22 -28.54 14.67
CA SER A 43 -29.15 -27.96 13.32
C SER A 43 -28.66 -28.99 12.31
N THR A 44 -29.11 -28.84 11.07
CA THR A 44 -28.80 -29.73 9.97
C THR A 44 -27.74 -29.15 9.02
N ALA A 45 -27.23 -29.96 8.11
CA ALA A 45 -26.35 -29.52 7.03
C ALA A 45 -27.01 -28.43 6.15
N GLN A 46 -28.36 -28.51 5.94
CA GLN A 46 -29.12 -27.45 5.27
C GLN A 46 -28.97 -26.11 6.00
N ASN A 47 -29.19 -26.09 7.33
CA ASN A 47 -29.10 -24.85 8.09
C ASN A 47 -27.72 -24.18 7.97
N LEU A 48 -26.66 -25.00 7.95
CA LEU A 48 -25.30 -24.51 7.78
C LEU A 48 -25.06 -23.93 6.39
N ILE A 49 -25.46 -24.65 5.32
CA ILE A 49 -25.35 -24.21 3.93
C ILE A 49 -26.11 -22.89 3.73
N GLU A 50 -27.36 -22.82 4.13
CA GLU A 50 -28.19 -21.62 3.99
C GLU A 50 -27.63 -20.42 4.76
N THR A 51 -27.11 -20.66 5.98
CA THR A 51 -26.49 -19.60 6.79
C THR A 51 -25.28 -18.99 6.08
N VAL A 52 -24.41 -19.83 5.51
CA VAL A 52 -23.20 -19.36 4.85
C VAL A 52 -23.46 -18.72 3.50
N LEU A 53 -24.31 -19.33 2.65
CA LEU A 53 -24.69 -18.72 1.38
C LEU A 53 -25.31 -17.33 1.59
N LYS A 54 -26.20 -17.20 2.57
CA LYS A 54 -26.80 -15.91 2.93
C LYS A 54 -25.77 -14.90 3.43
N ALA A 55 -24.85 -15.33 4.29
CA ALA A 55 -23.80 -14.45 4.82
C ALA A 55 -22.84 -13.96 3.73
N LYS A 56 -22.59 -14.79 2.71
CA LYS A 56 -21.76 -14.46 1.54
C LYS A 56 -22.54 -13.76 0.40
N GLY A 57 -23.85 -13.51 0.57
CA GLY A 57 -24.68 -12.88 -0.45
C GLY A 57 -24.92 -13.75 -1.70
N VAL A 58 -24.65 -15.05 -1.62
CA VAL A 58 -24.85 -16.00 -2.71
C VAL A 58 -26.31 -16.45 -2.70
N THR A 59 -27.02 -16.21 -3.80
CA THR A 59 -28.42 -16.59 -3.93
C THR A 59 -28.57 -18.02 -4.44
N TYR A 60 -29.57 -18.72 -3.96
CA TYR A 60 -29.85 -20.09 -4.34
C TYR A 60 -31.36 -20.36 -4.42
N ASN A 61 -31.74 -21.43 -5.10
CA ASN A 61 -33.09 -21.96 -5.16
C ASN A 61 -33.12 -23.36 -4.55
N GLY A 62 -33.83 -23.49 -3.45
CA GLY A 62 -34.09 -24.76 -2.79
C GLY A 62 -35.59 -25.05 -2.74
N SER A 63 -35.98 -26.31 -2.77
CA SER A 63 -37.40 -26.74 -2.69
C SER A 63 -37.56 -27.89 -1.70
N GLN A 64 -38.71 -27.92 -1.03
CA GLN A 64 -39.15 -29.00 -0.17
C GLN A 64 -40.08 -29.95 -0.93
N SER A 65 -39.83 -31.24 -0.88
CA SER A 65 -40.72 -32.26 -1.42
C SER A 65 -40.89 -33.37 -0.37
N GLY A 66 -42.08 -33.37 0.28
CA GLY A 66 -42.29 -34.19 1.45
C GLY A 66 -41.33 -33.82 2.59
N GLU A 67 -40.59 -34.77 3.14
CA GLU A 67 -39.61 -34.58 4.19
C GLU A 67 -38.18 -34.30 3.67
N TYR A 68 -38.02 -34.19 2.33
CA TYR A 68 -36.70 -34.00 1.69
C TYR A 68 -36.54 -32.57 1.21
N TRP A 69 -35.37 -31.97 1.48
CA TRP A 69 -34.98 -30.68 0.91
C TRP A 69 -33.99 -30.88 -0.22
N PHE A 70 -34.27 -30.25 -1.35
CA PHE A 70 -33.45 -30.30 -2.56
C PHE A 70 -32.92 -28.92 -2.88
N LEU A 71 -31.61 -28.84 -3.12
CA LEU A 71 -30.97 -27.68 -3.70
C LEU A 71 -31.09 -27.77 -5.22
N ASN A 72 -31.90 -26.92 -5.80
CA ASN A 72 -32.14 -26.94 -7.26
C ASN A 72 -31.04 -26.20 -8.02
N SER A 73 -30.60 -25.06 -7.52
CA SER A 73 -29.57 -24.26 -8.16
C SER A 73 -28.93 -23.23 -7.20
N ILE A 74 -27.74 -22.80 -7.55
CA ILE A 74 -27.02 -21.67 -6.90
C ILE A 74 -26.58 -20.71 -8.01
N ASN A 75 -26.69 -19.40 -7.77
CA ASN A 75 -26.18 -18.39 -8.67
C ASN A 75 -24.68 -18.21 -8.44
N SER A 76 -23.93 -18.16 -9.52
CA SER A 76 -22.47 -17.91 -9.44
C SER A 76 -22.20 -16.56 -8.77
N PRO A 77 -21.22 -16.48 -7.84
CA PRO A 77 -20.76 -15.19 -7.33
C PRO A 77 -19.81 -14.48 -8.31
N PHE A 78 -19.36 -15.16 -9.38
CA PHE A 78 -18.36 -14.66 -10.33
C PHE A 78 -18.96 -14.16 -11.64
N GLU A 79 -20.14 -14.61 -12.02
CA GLU A 79 -20.83 -14.32 -13.28
C GLU A 79 -22.33 -14.36 -13.11
N ASP A 80 -23.08 -13.80 -14.05
CA ASP A 80 -24.56 -13.80 -14.01
C ASP A 80 -25.12 -15.14 -14.54
N GLU A 81 -24.61 -16.27 -14.01
CA GLU A 81 -25.05 -17.61 -14.36
C GLU A 81 -25.61 -18.34 -13.14
N THR A 82 -26.55 -19.25 -13.42
CA THR A 82 -27.19 -20.10 -12.42
C THR A 82 -26.85 -21.56 -12.69
N TYR A 83 -26.26 -22.21 -11.72
CA TYR A 83 -25.82 -23.60 -11.82
C TYR A 83 -26.82 -24.52 -11.11
N GLY A 84 -27.50 -25.35 -11.88
CA GLY A 84 -28.42 -26.40 -11.44
C GLY A 84 -28.09 -27.70 -12.14
N TYR A 85 -29.06 -28.64 -12.23
CA TYR A 85 -28.86 -29.86 -13.01
C TYR A 85 -28.58 -29.54 -14.49
N ASP A 86 -27.43 -29.96 -14.98
CA ASP A 86 -27.05 -29.85 -16.39
C ASP A 86 -27.17 -31.20 -17.08
N GLY A 87 -28.22 -31.38 -17.88
CA GLY A 87 -28.47 -32.61 -18.60
C GLY A 87 -27.48 -32.94 -19.73
N ALA A 88 -26.64 -31.98 -20.16
CA ALA A 88 -25.63 -32.22 -21.18
C ALA A 88 -24.34 -32.84 -20.58
N THR A 89 -23.95 -32.39 -19.39
CA THR A 89 -22.75 -32.84 -18.68
C THR A 89 -23.05 -33.76 -17.49
N ASN A 90 -24.31 -33.95 -17.14
CA ASN A 90 -24.77 -34.65 -15.95
C ASN A 90 -24.18 -34.13 -14.64
N LYS A 91 -23.93 -32.82 -14.59
CA LYS A 91 -23.45 -32.14 -13.37
C LYS A 91 -24.64 -31.63 -12.56
N TYR A 92 -24.50 -31.70 -11.23
CA TYR A 92 -25.41 -31.12 -10.27
C TYR A 92 -24.72 -30.91 -8.92
N TRP A 93 -25.42 -30.35 -7.94
CA TRP A 93 -24.87 -30.09 -6.61
C TRP A 93 -24.85 -31.35 -5.77
N HIS A 94 -23.65 -31.90 -5.52
CA HIS A 94 -23.41 -33.04 -4.66
C HIS A 94 -23.07 -32.61 -3.24
N LEU A 95 -23.57 -33.37 -2.26
CA LEU A 95 -23.35 -33.15 -0.84
C LEU A 95 -22.32 -34.16 -0.31
N TYR A 96 -21.30 -33.66 0.38
CA TYR A 96 -20.30 -34.44 1.07
C TYR A 96 -20.27 -34.07 2.55
N ILE A 97 -20.09 -35.06 3.42
CA ILE A 97 -19.89 -34.88 4.86
C ILE A 97 -18.55 -35.46 5.24
N ASN A 98 -17.67 -34.63 5.77
CA ASN A 98 -16.30 -35.00 6.14
C ASN A 98 -15.51 -35.68 4.98
N GLY A 99 -15.78 -35.21 3.74
CA GLY A 99 -15.13 -35.70 2.53
C GLY A 99 -15.80 -36.92 1.86
N GLU A 100 -16.83 -37.51 2.48
CA GLU A 100 -17.54 -38.66 1.95
C GLU A 100 -18.89 -38.24 1.31
N PRO A 101 -19.25 -38.78 0.12
CA PRO A 101 -20.50 -38.44 -0.54
C PRO A 101 -21.69 -38.86 0.33
N SER A 102 -22.68 -38.00 0.44
CA SER A 102 -23.87 -38.26 1.24
C SER A 102 -25.00 -38.82 0.38
N LEU A 103 -25.63 -39.90 0.84
CA LEU A 103 -26.86 -40.44 0.25
C LEU A 103 -28.11 -39.81 0.88
N LEU A 104 -27.95 -38.94 1.90
CA LEU A 104 -29.06 -38.27 2.59
C LEU A 104 -29.16 -36.81 2.11
N CYS A 105 -30.36 -36.28 2.09
CA CYS A 105 -30.58 -34.86 1.84
C CYS A 105 -30.02 -34.02 3.02
N ALA A 106 -29.61 -32.79 2.72
CA ALA A 106 -28.94 -31.92 3.69
C ALA A 106 -29.80 -31.66 4.96
N ASN A 107 -31.11 -31.67 4.87
CA ASN A 107 -32.03 -31.50 6.00
C ASN A 107 -32.18 -32.75 6.87
N GLN A 108 -31.71 -33.91 6.41
CA GLN A 108 -31.77 -35.17 7.15
C GLN A 108 -30.47 -35.41 7.93
N ILE A 109 -29.46 -34.60 7.74
CA ILE A 109 -28.14 -34.74 8.38
C ILE A 109 -28.05 -33.76 9.54
N THR A 110 -28.22 -34.27 10.74
CA THR A 110 -27.98 -33.51 11.98
C THR A 110 -26.49 -33.34 12.20
N LEU A 111 -26.02 -32.10 12.32
CA LEU A 111 -24.61 -31.76 12.49
C LEU A 111 -24.08 -32.17 13.86
N LYS A 112 -22.83 -32.58 13.90
CA LYS A 112 -21.98 -32.73 15.09
C LYS A 112 -20.88 -31.68 15.05
N SER A 113 -20.43 -31.23 16.20
CA SER A 113 -19.32 -30.29 16.26
C SER A 113 -18.06 -30.87 15.63
N GLY A 114 -17.49 -30.12 14.70
CA GLY A 114 -16.35 -30.51 13.87
C GLY A 114 -16.72 -31.07 12.50
N ASP A 115 -18.02 -31.26 12.20
CA ASP A 115 -18.41 -31.70 10.85
C ASP A 115 -18.06 -30.66 9.78
N LYS A 116 -17.53 -31.16 8.66
CA LYS A 116 -17.28 -30.39 7.45
C LYS A 116 -18.30 -30.80 6.39
N VAL A 117 -19.15 -29.86 5.98
CA VAL A 117 -20.10 -30.00 4.89
C VAL A 117 -19.46 -29.47 3.62
N THR A 118 -19.45 -30.24 2.54
CA THR A 118 -19.03 -29.71 1.23
C THR A 118 -20.18 -29.89 0.23
N LEU A 119 -20.50 -28.82 -0.46
CA LEU A 119 -21.47 -28.80 -1.54
C LEU A 119 -20.69 -28.52 -2.81
N ALA A 120 -20.67 -29.45 -3.76
CA ALA A 120 -19.83 -29.35 -4.95
C ALA A 120 -20.63 -29.60 -6.23
N TYR A 121 -20.41 -28.73 -7.25
CA TYR A 121 -21.01 -28.88 -8.58
C TYR A 121 -20.16 -29.82 -9.43
N THR A 122 -20.57 -31.09 -9.53
CA THR A 122 -19.81 -32.14 -10.16
C THR A 122 -20.70 -33.26 -10.73
N THR A 123 -20.13 -34.35 -11.20
CA THR A 123 -20.83 -35.57 -11.65
C THR A 123 -20.70 -36.69 -10.62
N ASP A 124 -21.60 -37.71 -10.69
CA ASP A 124 -21.57 -38.88 -9.79
C ASP A 124 -20.24 -39.67 -9.84
N ASP A 125 -19.63 -39.72 -11.02
CA ASP A 125 -18.40 -40.50 -11.23
C ASP A 125 -17.12 -39.70 -10.92
N SER A 126 -17.25 -38.44 -10.55
CA SER A 126 -16.09 -37.58 -10.26
C SER A 126 -15.73 -37.63 -8.79
N ALA A 127 -14.44 -37.61 -8.50
CA ALA A 127 -13.96 -37.33 -7.15
C ALA A 127 -14.48 -35.94 -6.70
N MET A 128 -14.66 -35.76 -5.40
CA MET A 128 -14.98 -34.46 -4.83
C MET A 128 -13.99 -33.41 -5.35
N PRO A 129 -14.46 -32.33 -5.96
CA PRO A 129 -13.60 -31.25 -6.41
C PRO A 129 -12.78 -30.69 -5.24
N ASP A 130 -11.51 -30.49 -5.47
CA ASP A 130 -10.59 -29.89 -4.51
C ASP A 130 -10.12 -28.54 -5.06
N PRO A 131 -10.63 -27.42 -4.56
CA PRO A 131 -10.23 -26.09 -5.02
C PRO A 131 -8.81 -25.72 -4.57
N ASP A 132 -8.20 -26.46 -3.63
CA ASP A 132 -6.84 -26.24 -3.14
C ASP A 132 -5.82 -27.08 -3.93
N LYS A 133 -6.28 -27.93 -4.84
CA LYS A 133 -5.39 -28.77 -5.64
C LYS A 133 -4.66 -27.96 -6.70
N ILE A 134 -3.34 -27.87 -6.54
CA ILE A 134 -2.48 -27.26 -7.56
C ILE A 134 -2.18 -28.29 -8.64
N VAL A 135 -2.56 -27.94 -9.86
CA VAL A 135 -2.18 -28.70 -11.06
C VAL A 135 -1.19 -27.85 -11.85
N VAL A 136 0.06 -28.32 -11.94
CA VAL A 136 1.08 -27.64 -12.73
C VAL A 136 0.95 -28.05 -14.18
N ASP A 137 0.71 -27.07 -15.07
CA ASP A 137 0.70 -27.26 -16.52
C ASP A 137 1.82 -26.43 -17.17
N PRO A 138 3.00 -27.00 -17.41
CA PRO A 138 4.10 -26.30 -18.08
C PRO A 138 3.77 -25.86 -19.51
N GLY A 139 2.76 -26.51 -20.14
CA GLY A 139 2.26 -26.17 -21.47
C GLY A 139 1.25 -25.03 -21.50
N ALA A 140 0.83 -24.51 -20.34
CA ALA A 140 -0.14 -23.42 -20.26
C ALA A 140 0.35 -22.22 -21.07
N THR A 141 -0.55 -21.69 -21.93
CA THR A 141 -0.29 -20.48 -22.71
C THR A 141 -0.43 -19.25 -21.79
N THR A 142 0.37 -18.26 -22.03
CA THR A 142 0.31 -16.98 -21.32
C THR A 142 -0.28 -15.90 -22.22
N PRO A 143 -1.09 -14.97 -21.70
CA PRO A 143 -1.58 -13.85 -22.48
C PRO A 143 -0.44 -12.86 -22.80
N ASP A 144 -0.56 -12.21 -23.95
CA ASP A 144 0.33 -11.10 -24.34
C ASP A 144 -0.34 -9.77 -23.93
N TRP A 145 -0.35 -9.51 -22.63
CA TRP A 145 -0.93 -8.30 -22.05
C TRP A 145 0.15 -7.36 -21.53
N ASP A 146 -0.10 -6.08 -21.66
CA ASP A 146 0.69 -5.06 -20.98
C ASP A 146 0.22 -4.93 -19.52
N ALA A 147 1.18 -4.74 -18.61
CA ALA A 147 0.86 -4.39 -17.24
C ALA A 147 0.50 -2.90 -17.15
N GLU A 148 -0.55 -2.59 -16.42
CA GLU A 148 -0.84 -1.22 -15.99
C GLU A 148 0.01 -0.87 -14.76
N TRP A 149 0.23 -1.87 -13.88
CA TRP A 149 1.15 -1.82 -12.76
C TRP A 149 1.73 -3.20 -12.47
N ALA A 150 2.97 -3.42 -12.89
CA ALA A 150 3.57 -4.75 -12.93
C ALA A 150 3.91 -5.35 -11.55
N GLY A 151 4.07 -4.53 -10.51
CA GLY A 151 4.44 -4.96 -9.16
C GLY A 151 5.01 -3.81 -8.35
N TYR A 152 5.61 -4.10 -7.22
CA TYR A 152 6.21 -3.07 -6.38
C TYR A 152 7.26 -2.28 -7.18
N GLY A 153 7.10 -0.95 -7.23
CA GLY A 153 7.95 -0.09 -8.05
C GLY A 153 7.70 -0.18 -9.57
N ASN A 154 6.55 -0.68 -10.02
CA ASN A 154 6.00 -0.76 -11.38
C ASN A 154 6.85 -1.50 -12.43
N SER A 155 8.12 -1.21 -12.60
CA SER A 155 8.93 -1.74 -13.72
C SER A 155 9.99 -2.76 -13.30
N GLY A 156 9.91 -3.28 -12.07
CA GLY A 156 10.95 -4.17 -11.55
C GLY A 156 12.29 -3.48 -11.25
N ASN A 157 12.44 -2.20 -11.59
CA ASN A 157 13.59 -1.35 -11.26
C ASN A 157 13.29 -0.31 -10.18
N GLY A 158 12.16 -0.47 -9.49
CA GLY A 158 11.76 0.37 -8.36
C GLY A 158 11.25 1.76 -8.73
N SER A 159 10.88 2.02 -9.99
CA SER A 159 10.35 3.31 -10.39
C SER A 159 8.84 3.40 -10.11
N THR A 160 8.46 4.16 -9.10
CA THR A 160 7.05 4.47 -8.79
C THR A 160 6.56 5.73 -9.52
N VAL A 161 6.96 5.90 -10.78
CA VAL A 161 6.62 7.06 -11.62
C VAL A 161 5.65 6.65 -12.71
N THR A 162 4.58 7.45 -12.90
CA THR A 162 3.57 7.27 -13.96
C THR A 162 3.27 8.59 -14.66
N ASP A 163 2.82 8.54 -15.89
CA ASP A 163 2.26 9.66 -16.66
C ASP A 163 0.73 9.61 -16.71
N ALA A 164 0.11 8.62 -16.07
CA ALA A 164 -1.33 8.51 -15.96
C ALA A 164 -1.95 9.76 -15.30
N LYS A 165 -3.15 10.14 -15.72
CA LYS A 165 -3.87 11.31 -15.20
C LYS A 165 -4.54 10.98 -13.86
N THR A 166 -3.75 10.96 -12.81
CA THR A 166 -4.19 10.70 -11.45
C THR A 166 -4.99 11.86 -10.85
N PRO A 167 -5.79 11.66 -9.77
CA PRO A 167 -6.60 12.71 -9.15
C PRO A 167 -5.77 13.90 -8.66
N ALA A 168 -5.86 15.03 -9.35
CA ALA A 168 -5.05 16.21 -9.07
C ALA A 168 -5.59 17.08 -7.91
N GLN A 169 -6.81 16.87 -7.44
CA GLN A 169 -7.44 17.67 -6.39
C GLN A 169 -8.06 16.79 -5.30
N ALA A 170 -9.11 16.07 -5.59
CA ALA A 170 -9.76 15.17 -4.66
C ALA A 170 -9.97 13.80 -5.31
N ALA A 171 -9.97 12.76 -4.49
CA ALA A 171 -10.24 11.40 -4.90
C ALA A 171 -11.44 10.85 -4.13
N GLY A 172 -12.29 10.08 -4.81
CA GLY A 172 -13.42 9.39 -4.21
C GLY A 172 -13.30 7.89 -4.37
N LEU A 173 -13.86 7.18 -3.42
CA LEU A 173 -13.94 5.72 -3.46
C LEU A 173 -14.80 5.29 -4.65
N LYS A 174 -14.23 4.46 -5.52
CA LYS A 174 -14.97 3.80 -6.61
C LYS A 174 -15.52 2.47 -6.14
N TRP A 175 -14.67 1.68 -5.47
CA TRP A 175 -15.05 0.46 -4.78
C TRP A 175 -14.00 0.09 -3.72
N ALA A 176 -14.39 -0.77 -2.80
CA ALA A 176 -13.55 -1.39 -1.80
C ALA A 176 -13.76 -2.91 -1.84
N PHE A 177 -12.69 -3.68 -1.70
CA PHE A 177 -12.72 -5.13 -1.64
C PHE A 177 -12.15 -5.60 -0.31
N ASP A 178 -12.98 -6.29 0.49
CA ASP A 178 -12.59 -6.81 1.81
C ASP A 178 -11.91 -8.18 1.65
N TRP A 179 -10.58 -8.17 1.52
CA TRP A 179 -9.79 -9.39 1.35
C TRP A 179 -9.68 -10.22 2.66
N LYS A 180 -9.87 -9.62 3.83
CA LYS A 180 -9.94 -10.37 5.09
C LYS A 180 -11.21 -11.19 5.18
N ALA A 181 -12.36 -10.59 4.86
CA ALA A 181 -13.64 -11.31 4.83
C ALA A 181 -13.62 -12.40 3.77
N GLU A 182 -12.98 -12.15 2.63
CA GLU A 182 -12.83 -13.14 1.55
C GLU A 182 -11.99 -14.33 1.99
N SER A 183 -10.86 -14.09 2.67
CA SER A 183 -9.99 -15.18 3.16
C SER A 183 -10.64 -16.04 4.24
N GLY A 184 -11.70 -15.56 4.89
CA GLY A 184 -12.33 -16.22 6.03
C GLY A 184 -11.45 -16.32 7.28
N GLN A 185 -10.30 -15.62 7.30
CA GLN A 185 -9.34 -15.64 8.39
C GLN A 185 -9.38 -14.31 9.13
N GLN A 186 -9.34 -14.36 10.48
CA GLN A 186 -9.28 -13.16 11.29
C GLN A 186 -7.98 -12.38 11.06
N TYR A 187 -6.91 -13.09 10.75
CA TYR A 187 -5.58 -12.54 10.50
C TYR A 187 -5.05 -13.10 9.19
N ALA A 188 -5.45 -12.52 8.08
CA ALA A 188 -4.96 -12.87 6.77
C ALA A 188 -3.78 -11.96 6.41
N ASN A 189 -2.78 -12.54 5.73
CA ASN A 189 -1.75 -11.78 5.03
C ASN A 189 -2.26 -11.44 3.63
N CYS A 190 -1.85 -10.30 3.11
CA CYS A 190 -2.13 -9.89 1.74
C CYS A 190 -0.85 -9.43 1.05
N SER A 191 -0.77 -9.69 -0.25
CA SER A 191 0.30 -9.15 -1.09
C SER A 191 0.00 -7.73 -1.54
N GLU A 192 1.04 -7.03 -2.00
CA GLU A 192 0.88 -5.83 -2.81
C GLU A 192 0.07 -6.13 -4.07
N PRO A 193 -0.79 -5.20 -4.53
CA PRO A 193 -1.58 -5.41 -5.72
C PRO A 193 -0.76 -5.26 -7.01
N VAL A 194 -1.14 -6.05 -8.01
CA VAL A 194 -0.64 -6.01 -9.39
C VAL A 194 -1.80 -5.73 -10.32
N ILE A 195 -1.61 -4.89 -11.35
CA ILE A 195 -2.68 -4.53 -12.30
C ILE A 195 -2.24 -4.89 -13.72
N ALA A 196 -3.04 -5.70 -14.39
CA ALA A 196 -2.82 -6.05 -15.79
C ALA A 196 -4.15 -6.25 -16.53
N ASN A 197 -4.28 -5.64 -17.70
CA ASN A 197 -5.42 -5.77 -18.62
C ASN A 197 -6.79 -5.59 -17.94
N GLY A 198 -6.91 -4.57 -17.09
CA GLY A 198 -8.17 -4.26 -16.40
C GLY A 198 -8.51 -5.19 -15.23
N PHE A 199 -7.56 -6.00 -14.76
CA PHE A 199 -7.71 -6.85 -13.58
C PHE A 199 -6.69 -6.48 -12.50
N VAL A 200 -7.12 -6.56 -11.26
CA VAL A 200 -6.25 -6.44 -10.08
C VAL A 200 -6.04 -7.83 -9.50
N TYR A 201 -4.78 -8.14 -9.20
CA TYR A 201 -4.39 -9.40 -8.58
C TYR A 201 -3.82 -9.13 -7.20
N ILE A 202 -4.32 -9.85 -6.21
CA ILE A 202 -3.77 -9.90 -4.86
C ILE A 202 -3.66 -11.36 -4.42
N ALA A 203 -2.60 -11.68 -3.69
CA ALA A 203 -2.48 -12.96 -3.02
C ALA A 203 -2.84 -12.78 -1.55
N THR A 204 -3.77 -13.57 -1.04
CA THR A 204 -4.15 -13.54 0.37
C THR A 204 -4.12 -14.94 0.95
N GLU A 205 -3.45 -15.12 2.09
CA GLU A 205 -3.21 -16.43 2.69
C GLU A 205 -2.61 -17.42 1.67
N ASN A 206 -3.36 -18.36 1.17
CA ASN A 206 -2.95 -19.38 0.20
C ASN A 206 -3.78 -19.35 -1.10
N GLU A 207 -4.28 -18.18 -1.48
CA GLU A 207 -5.08 -17.98 -2.69
C GLU A 207 -4.61 -16.74 -3.46
N LEU A 208 -4.43 -16.86 -4.78
CA LEU A 208 -4.31 -15.72 -5.68
C LEU A 208 -5.72 -15.33 -6.17
N ILE A 209 -6.12 -14.11 -5.92
CA ILE A 209 -7.43 -13.57 -6.29
C ILE A 209 -7.29 -12.65 -7.49
N LYS A 210 -8.18 -12.82 -8.48
CA LYS A 210 -8.34 -11.94 -9.64
C LYS A 210 -9.62 -11.13 -9.48
N ILE A 211 -9.50 -9.80 -9.54
CA ILE A 211 -10.57 -8.84 -9.31
C ILE A 211 -10.77 -8.03 -10.60
N ASP A 212 -11.99 -7.89 -11.06
CA ASP A 212 -12.33 -6.97 -12.15
C ASP A 212 -12.16 -5.52 -11.67
N SER A 213 -11.26 -4.79 -12.32
CA SER A 213 -10.88 -3.44 -11.87
C SER A 213 -12.02 -2.42 -12.02
N SER A 214 -12.98 -2.66 -12.89
CA SER A 214 -14.11 -1.77 -13.11
C SER A 214 -15.19 -1.89 -12.02
N THR A 215 -15.40 -3.09 -11.52
CA THR A 215 -16.49 -3.42 -10.58
C THR A 215 -16.03 -3.69 -9.15
N GLY A 216 -14.75 -4.04 -8.95
CA GLY A 216 -14.21 -4.47 -7.65
C GLY A 216 -14.65 -5.89 -7.25
N LYS A 217 -15.25 -6.66 -8.17
CA LYS A 217 -15.70 -8.03 -7.89
C LYS A 217 -14.59 -9.04 -8.15
N LYS A 218 -14.45 -10.03 -7.28
CA LYS A 218 -13.67 -11.25 -7.52
C LYS A 218 -14.27 -11.98 -8.71
N VAL A 219 -13.47 -12.29 -9.72
CA VAL A 219 -13.91 -13.02 -10.92
C VAL A 219 -13.32 -14.42 -11.01
N ALA A 220 -12.16 -14.65 -10.39
CA ALA A 220 -11.54 -15.96 -10.31
C ALA A 220 -10.52 -16.01 -9.17
N SER A 221 -10.10 -17.21 -8.80
CA SER A 221 -8.99 -17.41 -7.89
C SER A 221 -8.25 -18.72 -8.17
N ALA A 222 -6.99 -18.81 -7.72
CA ALA A 222 -6.18 -20.02 -7.82
C ALA A 222 -5.49 -20.30 -6.49
N PRO A 223 -5.32 -21.59 -6.12
CA PRO A 223 -4.63 -21.97 -4.89
C PRO A 223 -3.12 -21.70 -5.00
N LEU A 224 -2.53 -21.29 -3.89
CA LEU A 224 -1.11 -21.14 -3.68
C LEU A 224 -0.56 -22.34 -2.89
N ALA A 225 0.66 -22.78 -3.22
CA ALA A 225 1.29 -23.94 -2.59
C ALA A 225 1.61 -23.75 -1.11
N SER A 226 1.78 -22.51 -0.69
CA SER A 226 1.85 -22.13 0.71
C SER A 226 1.39 -20.68 0.89
N LYS A 227 1.29 -20.23 2.13
CA LYS A 227 0.87 -18.87 2.46
C LYS A 227 1.83 -17.83 1.94
N VAL A 228 1.30 -16.65 1.65
CA VAL A 228 2.11 -15.46 1.40
C VAL A 228 2.57 -14.84 2.73
N SER A 229 3.70 -14.15 2.69
CA SER A 229 4.14 -13.29 3.79
C SER A 229 3.30 -12.01 3.84
N TYR A 230 3.30 -11.35 5.00
CA TYR A 230 2.76 -10.01 5.14
C TYR A 230 3.43 -9.07 4.12
N THR A 231 2.61 -8.32 3.36
CA THR A 231 3.08 -7.46 2.28
C THR A 231 4.02 -8.14 1.28
N SER A 232 3.71 -9.39 0.92
CA SER A 232 4.40 -10.09 -0.18
C SER A 232 4.31 -9.25 -1.46
N ARG A 233 5.37 -9.28 -2.28
CA ARG A 233 5.51 -8.41 -3.45
C ARG A 233 5.61 -9.22 -4.75
N PRO A 234 4.46 -9.69 -5.27
CA PRO A 234 4.41 -10.41 -6.54
C PRO A 234 4.71 -9.48 -7.72
N ILE A 235 4.99 -10.09 -8.88
CA ILE A 235 5.19 -9.36 -10.12
C ILE A 235 4.36 -9.97 -11.26
N TYR A 236 3.85 -9.11 -12.14
CA TYR A 236 3.38 -9.50 -13.46
C TYR A 236 4.52 -9.40 -14.47
N THR A 237 4.79 -10.48 -15.18
CA THR A 237 5.76 -10.50 -16.27
C THR A 237 5.43 -11.62 -17.27
N ASN A 238 5.50 -11.34 -18.57
CA ASN A 238 5.29 -12.31 -19.65
C ASN A 238 3.95 -13.07 -19.52
N GLY A 239 2.88 -12.40 -19.11
CA GLY A 239 1.55 -13.00 -18.93
C GLY A 239 1.40 -13.85 -17.67
N LEU A 240 2.35 -13.79 -16.75
CA LEU A 240 2.37 -14.54 -15.49
C LEU A 240 2.29 -13.59 -14.29
N ILE A 241 1.53 -14.00 -13.28
CA ILE A 241 1.65 -13.48 -11.92
C ILE A 241 2.60 -14.42 -11.19
N ILE A 242 3.75 -13.90 -10.76
CA ILE A 242 4.79 -14.67 -10.05
C ILE A 242 4.76 -14.26 -8.58
N VAL A 243 4.41 -15.22 -7.72
CA VAL A 243 4.13 -14.99 -6.29
C VAL A 243 5.22 -15.66 -5.46
N PRO A 244 5.97 -14.90 -4.63
CA PRO A 244 6.87 -15.48 -3.65
C PRO A 244 6.07 -15.97 -2.43
N LEU A 245 6.37 -17.17 -1.96
CA LEU A 245 5.63 -17.87 -0.92
C LEU A 245 6.48 -18.11 0.34
N ASN A 246 5.82 -18.26 1.47
CA ASN A 246 6.49 -18.70 2.69
C ASN A 246 7.16 -20.07 2.48
N GLY A 247 8.35 -20.25 3.05
CA GLY A 247 9.18 -21.42 2.81
C GLY A 247 10.06 -21.30 1.56
N GLY A 248 10.12 -20.09 0.95
CA GLY A 248 11.00 -19.80 -0.18
C GLY A 248 10.58 -20.39 -1.53
N ALA A 249 9.40 -21.02 -1.63
CA ALA A 249 8.84 -21.44 -2.91
C ALA A 249 8.39 -20.23 -3.72
N VAL A 250 8.37 -20.36 -5.04
CA VAL A 250 7.85 -19.35 -5.96
C VAL A 250 6.89 -20.02 -6.93
N GLN A 251 5.71 -19.45 -7.10
CA GLN A 251 4.67 -19.97 -7.97
C GLN A 251 4.35 -18.99 -9.09
N ALA A 252 4.31 -19.46 -10.33
CA ALA A 252 3.89 -18.68 -11.48
C ALA A 252 2.55 -19.16 -12.02
N ILE A 253 1.63 -18.23 -12.17
CA ILE A 253 0.24 -18.46 -12.52
C ILE A 253 -0.10 -17.59 -13.72
N THR A 254 -0.76 -18.16 -14.75
CA THR A 254 -1.16 -17.39 -15.93
C THR A 254 -2.19 -16.32 -15.55
N ALA A 255 -2.01 -15.09 -16.02
CA ALA A 255 -2.86 -13.97 -15.63
C ALA A 255 -4.29 -14.07 -16.19
N ASP A 256 -4.48 -14.72 -17.33
CA ASP A 256 -5.80 -14.89 -17.95
C ASP A 256 -6.66 -15.93 -17.22
N LYS A 257 -6.19 -17.17 -17.16
CA LYS A 257 -6.95 -18.34 -16.69
C LYS A 257 -6.58 -18.83 -15.31
N LEU A 258 -5.59 -18.21 -14.67
CA LEU A 258 -5.09 -18.58 -13.34
C LEU A 258 -4.58 -20.04 -13.28
N ILE A 259 -3.96 -20.54 -14.35
CA ILE A 259 -3.35 -21.87 -14.40
C ILE A 259 -1.94 -21.78 -13.81
N CYS A 260 -1.61 -22.65 -12.88
CA CYS A 260 -0.23 -22.78 -12.39
C CYS A 260 0.67 -23.32 -13.49
N LYS A 261 1.58 -22.47 -14.03
CA LYS A 261 2.51 -22.86 -15.08
C LYS A 261 3.72 -23.59 -14.53
N TRP A 262 4.23 -23.13 -13.40
CA TRP A 262 5.30 -23.77 -12.68
C TRP A 262 5.30 -23.37 -11.20
N LEU A 263 5.89 -24.23 -10.40
CA LEU A 263 6.10 -24.10 -8.97
C LEU A 263 7.51 -24.57 -8.64
N THR A 264 8.34 -23.72 -8.04
CA THR A 264 9.63 -24.18 -7.53
C THR A 264 9.44 -25.00 -6.25
N PRO A 265 10.33 -25.96 -5.95
CA PRO A 265 10.42 -26.49 -4.60
C PRO A 265 10.73 -25.34 -3.62
N GLY A 266 10.49 -25.56 -2.34
CA GLY A 266 10.98 -24.65 -1.32
C GLY A 266 12.49 -24.48 -1.49
N LEU A 267 12.93 -23.23 -1.70
CA LEU A 267 14.36 -22.96 -1.93
C LEU A 267 15.16 -23.11 -0.64
N THR A 268 14.52 -22.92 0.49
CA THR A 268 15.08 -23.08 1.83
C THR A 268 13.95 -23.34 2.82
N ASP A 269 14.27 -23.74 4.05
CA ASP A 269 13.31 -23.82 5.15
C ASP A 269 13.01 -22.43 5.77
N LEU A 270 13.24 -21.37 5.00
CA LEU A 270 13.10 -19.98 5.46
C LEU A 270 11.64 -19.58 5.64
N THR A 271 11.37 -18.77 6.63
CA THR A 271 10.01 -18.47 7.08
C THR A 271 9.30 -17.43 6.24
N GLN A 272 10.03 -16.50 5.60
CA GLN A 272 9.43 -15.37 4.88
C GLN A 272 10.04 -15.12 3.50
N SER A 273 9.18 -14.77 2.54
CA SER A 273 9.51 -14.36 1.19
C SER A 273 8.86 -12.99 0.88
N SER A 274 9.26 -11.97 1.65
CA SER A 274 8.77 -10.59 1.53
C SER A 274 9.69 -9.67 0.71
N CYS A 275 10.71 -10.23 0.08
CA CYS A 275 11.56 -9.51 -0.87
C CYS A 275 10.77 -9.13 -2.13
N THR A 276 11.03 -7.94 -2.66
CA THR A 276 10.46 -7.51 -3.94
C THR A 276 10.96 -8.41 -5.07
N VAL A 277 10.05 -9.05 -5.78
CA VAL A 277 10.38 -9.80 -7.00
C VAL A 277 10.65 -8.82 -8.12
N VAL A 278 11.83 -8.91 -8.72
CA VAL A 278 12.22 -8.07 -9.85
C VAL A 278 12.54 -8.91 -11.08
N SER A 279 12.33 -8.36 -12.27
CA SER A 279 12.46 -9.09 -13.55
C SER A 279 13.38 -8.35 -14.52
N ASP A 280 14.16 -9.11 -15.31
CA ASP A 280 14.88 -8.61 -16.48
C ASP A 280 14.23 -9.02 -17.81
N GLY A 281 12.99 -9.57 -17.76
CA GLY A 281 12.22 -10.03 -18.90
C GLY A 281 12.47 -11.51 -19.27
N GLU A 282 13.59 -12.10 -18.90
CA GLU A 282 13.90 -13.51 -19.08
C GLU A 282 13.90 -14.28 -17.75
N TYR A 283 14.32 -13.62 -16.68
CA TYR A 283 14.44 -14.19 -15.35
C TYR A 283 13.78 -13.28 -14.32
N VAL A 284 13.34 -13.89 -13.22
CA VAL A 284 13.01 -13.19 -11.99
C VAL A 284 14.07 -13.42 -10.93
N TYR A 285 14.25 -12.44 -10.08
CA TYR A 285 15.15 -12.44 -8.93
C TYR A 285 14.32 -12.30 -7.66
N VAL A 286 14.51 -13.20 -6.72
CA VAL A 286 13.71 -13.27 -5.51
C VAL A 286 14.57 -13.60 -4.30
N GLY A 287 14.29 -12.94 -3.18
CA GLY A 287 14.96 -13.16 -1.91
C GLY A 287 14.02 -13.72 -0.85
N SER A 288 14.60 -14.34 0.16
CA SER A 288 13.88 -14.77 1.37
C SER A 288 14.75 -14.57 2.60
N VAL A 289 14.13 -14.67 3.77
CA VAL A 289 14.80 -14.46 5.05
C VAL A 289 14.21 -15.35 6.13
N ASP A 290 15.06 -15.86 7.01
CA ASP A 290 14.66 -16.47 8.26
C ASP A 290 14.63 -15.39 9.36
N ILE A 291 13.47 -15.18 9.97
CA ILE A 291 13.27 -14.19 11.02
C ILE A 291 12.88 -14.90 12.29
N SER A 292 13.56 -14.59 13.37
CA SER A 292 13.21 -14.98 14.72
C SER A 292 13.01 -13.73 15.60
N TYR A 293 12.21 -13.87 16.64
CA TYR A 293 11.95 -12.81 17.60
C TYR A 293 12.34 -13.30 19.00
N ASP A 294 12.98 -12.42 19.77
CA ASP A 294 13.23 -12.67 21.18
C ASP A 294 11.95 -12.43 22.02
N GLU A 295 12.06 -12.63 23.34
CA GLU A 295 10.96 -12.42 24.29
C GLU A 295 10.47 -10.96 24.38
N ASN A 296 11.26 -10.01 23.89
CA ASN A 296 10.94 -8.59 23.79
C ASN A 296 10.51 -8.19 22.39
N TYR A 297 10.28 -9.16 21.49
CA TYR A 297 9.91 -8.98 20.10
C TYR A 297 10.97 -8.26 19.26
N ASN A 298 12.25 -8.29 19.62
CA ASN A 298 13.30 -7.80 18.77
C ASN A 298 13.56 -8.81 17.63
N ALA A 299 13.51 -8.34 16.39
CA ALA A 299 13.76 -9.18 15.23
C ALA A 299 15.25 -9.51 15.09
N THR A 300 15.54 -10.78 14.85
CA THR A 300 16.84 -11.24 14.39
C THR A 300 16.69 -11.80 13.00
N TYR A 301 17.41 -11.21 12.05
CA TYR A 301 17.44 -11.64 10.66
C TYR A 301 18.56 -12.68 10.52
N GLY A 302 18.16 -13.90 10.20
CA GLY A 302 19.05 -15.05 10.04
C GLY A 302 19.39 -15.33 8.58
N ASN A 303 19.40 -16.62 8.25
CA ASN A 303 19.71 -17.09 6.92
C ASN A 303 18.88 -16.39 5.85
N GLY A 304 19.48 -16.13 4.70
CA GLY A 304 18.82 -15.60 3.54
C GLY A 304 19.11 -16.40 2.28
N SER A 305 18.20 -16.34 1.33
CA SER A 305 18.40 -16.89 -0.01
C SER A 305 18.07 -15.83 -1.04
N PHE A 306 18.91 -15.69 -2.05
CA PHE A 306 18.63 -14.87 -3.23
C PHE A 306 18.84 -15.74 -4.46
N ALA A 307 17.80 -15.87 -5.29
CA ALA A 307 17.76 -16.80 -6.40
C ALA A 307 17.39 -16.11 -7.71
N ARG A 308 17.88 -16.69 -8.82
CA ARG A 308 17.50 -16.36 -10.19
C ARG A 308 16.72 -17.51 -10.79
N ILE A 309 15.50 -17.23 -11.25
CA ILE A 309 14.56 -18.24 -11.74
C ILE A 309 14.14 -17.87 -13.16
N LYS A 310 14.18 -18.82 -14.09
CA LYS A 310 13.78 -18.62 -15.47
C LYS A 310 12.25 -18.49 -15.57
N ILE A 311 11.76 -17.37 -16.10
CA ILE A 311 10.32 -17.07 -16.17
C ILE A 311 9.56 -18.13 -16.97
N ALA A 312 10.12 -18.60 -18.08
CA ALA A 312 9.43 -19.55 -18.96
C ALA A 312 9.20 -20.93 -18.33
N THR A 313 10.08 -21.38 -17.42
CA THR A 313 10.13 -22.77 -16.96
C THR A 313 10.10 -22.95 -15.45
N GLY A 314 10.39 -21.92 -14.65
CA GLY A 314 10.59 -22.04 -13.21
C GLY A 314 11.94 -22.68 -12.81
N GLU A 315 12.85 -22.87 -13.77
CA GLU A 315 14.18 -23.40 -13.48
C GLU A 315 14.99 -22.41 -12.65
N VAL A 316 15.50 -22.89 -11.50
CA VAL A 316 16.39 -22.11 -10.64
C VAL A 316 17.79 -22.18 -11.26
N SER A 317 18.22 -21.07 -11.91
CA SER A 317 19.51 -21.02 -12.59
C SER A 317 20.67 -20.98 -11.58
N TRP A 318 20.49 -20.27 -10.49
CA TRP A 318 21.40 -20.26 -9.34
C TRP A 318 20.66 -19.78 -8.08
N GLN A 319 21.23 -20.13 -6.94
CA GLN A 319 20.75 -19.72 -5.63
C GLN A 319 21.96 -19.36 -4.76
N ASN A 320 21.94 -18.18 -4.18
CA ASN A 320 22.94 -17.69 -3.26
C ASN A 320 22.39 -17.73 -1.84
N ILE A 321 22.90 -18.60 -1.00
CA ILE A 321 22.49 -18.75 0.39
C ILE A 321 23.49 -18.00 1.28
N ASP A 322 22.99 -17.09 2.11
CA ASP A 322 23.78 -16.41 3.13
C ASP A 322 23.32 -16.89 4.51
N PRO A 323 24.20 -17.48 5.31
CA PRO A 323 23.84 -18.01 6.62
C PRO A 323 23.60 -16.95 7.70
N ALA A 324 23.86 -15.67 7.40
CA ALA A 324 23.86 -14.59 8.38
C ALA A 324 22.99 -13.38 7.99
N GLU A 325 22.66 -13.24 6.70
CA GLU A 325 21.98 -12.04 6.20
C GLU A 325 20.87 -12.42 5.23
N GLY A 326 19.64 -12.03 5.53
CA GLY A 326 18.49 -12.28 4.69
C GLY A 326 17.96 -11.03 3.97
N TYR A 327 16.86 -11.21 3.25
CA TYR A 327 16.27 -10.20 2.37
C TYR A 327 14.82 -9.94 2.80
N TYR A 328 14.62 -9.00 3.74
CA TYR A 328 13.32 -8.62 4.28
C TYR A 328 12.92 -7.24 3.78
N TRP A 329 11.84 -7.16 3.02
CA TRP A 329 11.36 -5.93 2.38
C TRP A 329 12.41 -5.19 1.56
N THR A 330 13.29 -5.94 0.92
CA THR A 330 14.33 -5.41 0.05
C THR A 330 14.08 -5.83 -1.39
N GLY A 331 14.51 -5.01 -2.35
CA GLY A 331 14.47 -5.32 -3.76
C GLY A 331 15.76 -4.98 -4.46
N ALA A 332 16.07 -5.73 -5.51
CA ALA A 332 17.29 -5.52 -6.27
C ALA A 332 17.09 -4.48 -7.38
N ALA A 333 18.07 -3.61 -7.58
CA ALA A 333 18.23 -2.89 -8.84
C ALA A 333 19.02 -3.75 -9.83
N LEU A 334 18.50 -3.88 -11.06
CA LEU A 334 19.11 -4.69 -12.10
C LEU A 334 19.86 -3.83 -13.12
N THR A 335 21.04 -4.29 -13.53
CA THR A 335 21.76 -3.81 -14.70
C THR A 335 21.82 -4.92 -15.73
N ASP A 336 22.40 -4.68 -16.91
CA ASP A 336 22.58 -5.75 -17.89
C ASP A 336 23.34 -6.95 -17.28
N LYS A 337 24.31 -6.69 -16.42
CA LYS A 337 25.22 -7.70 -15.89
C LYS A 337 25.02 -8.06 -14.43
N TYR A 338 24.59 -7.13 -13.60
CA TYR A 338 24.60 -7.27 -12.15
C TYR A 338 23.21 -7.06 -11.54
N ALA A 339 22.97 -7.73 -10.42
CA ALA A 339 21.92 -7.42 -9.48
C ALA A 339 22.52 -6.75 -8.24
N ILE A 340 22.00 -5.58 -7.88
CA ILE A 340 22.46 -4.82 -6.72
C ILE A 340 21.37 -4.91 -5.65
N VAL A 341 21.60 -5.69 -4.61
CA VAL A 341 20.57 -6.02 -3.62
C VAL A 341 21.04 -5.73 -2.19
N PRO A 342 20.25 -5.00 -1.39
CA PRO A 342 20.52 -4.82 0.03
C PRO A 342 20.06 -6.04 0.82
N THR A 343 20.82 -6.40 1.86
CA THR A 343 20.36 -7.31 2.90
C THR A 343 19.75 -6.53 4.05
N SER A 344 18.88 -7.15 4.81
CA SER A 344 18.29 -6.54 6.02
C SER A 344 19.31 -6.14 7.06
N ALA A 345 20.47 -6.79 7.08
CA ALA A 345 21.59 -6.43 7.96
C ALA A 345 22.39 -5.19 7.49
N GLY A 346 21.94 -4.53 6.41
CA GLY A 346 22.58 -3.33 5.89
C GLY A 346 23.86 -3.59 5.11
N THR A 347 23.93 -4.71 4.39
CA THR A 347 24.99 -4.99 3.40
C THR A 347 24.42 -4.88 2.00
N LEU A 348 24.98 -4.02 1.18
CA LEU A 348 24.66 -4.00 -0.25
C LEU A 348 25.57 -4.99 -0.99
N LYS A 349 25.00 -5.89 -1.76
CA LYS A 349 25.69 -6.91 -2.55
C LYS A 349 25.56 -6.60 -4.04
N CYS A 350 26.65 -6.73 -4.77
CA CYS A 350 26.69 -6.77 -6.23
C CYS A 350 26.88 -8.23 -6.66
N ILE A 351 25.90 -8.78 -7.34
CA ILE A 351 25.87 -10.20 -7.75
C ILE A 351 25.92 -10.26 -9.28
N ASP A 352 26.81 -11.07 -9.84
CA ASP A 352 26.82 -11.35 -11.28
C ASP A 352 25.58 -12.17 -11.66
N LYS A 353 24.73 -11.62 -12.52
CA LYS A 353 23.44 -12.25 -12.91
C LYS A 353 23.63 -13.59 -13.57
N THR A 354 24.76 -13.83 -14.25
CA THR A 354 25.01 -15.08 -14.99
C THR A 354 25.42 -16.20 -14.06
N THR A 355 26.34 -15.92 -13.13
CA THR A 355 26.94 -16.95 -12.28
C THR A 355 26.37 -17.05 -10.88
N GLY A 356 25.75 -15.98 -10.39
CA GLY A 356 25.30 -15.87 -9.01
C GLY A 356 26.42 -15.46 -8.02
N ASP A 357 27.64 -15.24 -8.52
CA ASP A 357 28.76 -14.87 -7.65
C ASP A 357 28.58 -13.47 -7.07
N VAL A 358 28.88 -13.31 -5.78
CA VAL A 358 28.98 -11.99 -5.13
C VAL A 358 30.29 -11.34 -5.54
N VAL A 359 30.23 -10.36 -6.42
CA VAL A 359 31.40 -9.66 -6.99
C VAL A 359 31.99 -8.65 -6.01
N SER A 360 31.13 -7.92 -5.30
CA SER A 360 31.53 -6.98 -4.26
C SER A 360 30.41 -6.77 -3.25
N THR A 361 30.81 -6.33 -2.06
CA THR A 361 29.89 -5.95 -0.97
C THR A 361 30.24 -4.59 -0.42
N MET A 362 29.28 -3.88 0.14
CA MET A 362 29.45 -2.61 0.82
C MET A 362 28.54 -2.56 2.06
N LYS A 363 29.09 -2.21 3.24
CA LYS A 363 28.32 -2.01 4.46
C LYS A 363 27.73 -0.60 4.50
N LEU A 364 26.43 -0.50 4.76
CA LEU A 364 25.69 0.77 4.85
C LEU A 364 25.68 1.36 6.26
N GLY A 365 26.03 0.56 7.26
CA GLY A 365 26.12 1.02 8.66
C GLY A 365 24.82 0.96 9.46
N ALA A 366 23.68 0.71 8.82
CA ALA A 366 22.37 0.53 9.46
C ALA A 366 21.53 -0.47 8.68
N VAL A 367 20.43 -0.94 9.28
CA VAL A 367 19.44 -1.83 8.67
C VAL A 367 18.87 -1.20 7.38
N ALA A 368 18.69 -2.00 6.34
CA ALA A 368 18.14 -1.58 5.06
C ALA A 368 16.97 -2.49 4.67
N ASN A 369 15.74 -1.99 4.83
CA ASN A 369 14.51 -2.68 4.46
C ASN A 369 13.74 -1.88 3.38
N ALA A 370 14.47 -1.37 2.42
CA ALA A 370 13.96 -0.65 1.27
C ALA A 370 14.65 -1.13 0.00
N ASP A 371 13.97 -1.06 -1.13
CA ASP A 371 14.53 -1.44 -2.42
C ASP A 371 15.71 -0.54 -2.79
N CYS A 372 16.72 -1.12 -3.42
CA CYS A 372 17.78 -0.38 -4.09
C CYS A 372 17.26 0.13 -5.43
N ILE A 373 17.39 1.43 -5.67
CA ILE A 373 16.85 2.08 -6.87
C ILE A 373 18.01 2.53 -7.77
N ALA A 374 17.96 2.14 -9.05
CA ALA A 374 18.86 2.66 -10.05
C ALA A 374 18.47 4.09 -10.45
N ASP A 375 19.45 4.95 -10.69
CA ASP A 375 19.22 6.26 -11.29
C ASP A 375 18.67 6.08 -12.72
N PRO A 376 17.46 6.54 -13.03
CA PRO A 376 16.86 6.34 -14.34
C PRO A 376 17.62 7.04 -15.49
N SER A 377 18.46 8.02 -15.16
CA SER A 377 19.31 8.73 -16.13
C SER A 377 20.71 8.17 -16.27
N ASN A 378 21.14 7.33 -15.32
CA ASN A 378 22.50 6.79 -15.24
C ASN A 378 22.52 5.42 -14.57
N GLY A 379 22.45 4.35 -15.36
CA GLY A 379 22.40 2.96 -14.87
C GLY A 379 23.62 2.47 -14.07
N SER A 380 24.60 3.33 -13.78
CA SER A 380 25.73 3.03 -12.90
C SER A 380 25.69 3.73 -11.55
N THR A 381 24.64 4.50 -11.27
CA THR A 381 24.38 5.15 -9.98
C THR A 381 23.15 4.52 -9.32
N PHE A 382 23.22 4.31 -8.01
CA PHE A 382 22.15 3.68 -7.22
C PHE A 382 21.90 4.48 -5.96
N TYR A 383 20.65 4.40 -5.49
CA TYR A 383 20.17 5.04 -4.29
C TYR A 383 19.66 3.98 -3.32
N GLN A 384 20.15 4.03 -2.09
CA GLN A 384 19.73 3.13 -1.02
C GLN A 384 19.41 3.92 0.23
N MET A 385 18.21 3.68 0.78
CA MET A 385 17.82 4.21 2.09
C MET A 385 18.16 3.21 3.19
N THR A 386 18.52 3.74 4.36
CA THR A 386 18.65 2.96 5.59
C THR A 386 17.66 3.45 6.63
N HIS A 387 17.35 2.59 7.62
CA HIS A 387 16.37 2.87 8.67
C HIS A 387 16.66 4.15 9.45
N ASP A 388 17.91 4.52 9.61
CA ASP A 388 18.34 5.74 10.30
C ASP A 388 18.16 7.02 9.47
N GLY A 389 17.40 6.94 8.37
CA GLY A 389 17.01 8.07 7.53
C GLY A 389 18.11 8.59 6.62
N LYS A 390 19.17 7.82 6.38
CA LYS A 390 20.25 8.20 5.48
C LYS A 390 20.04 7.67 4.08
N LEU A 391 20.34 8.53 3.12
CA LEU A 391 20.42 8.22 1.71
C LEU A 391 21.89 7.95 1.34
N HIS A 392 22.17 6.78 0.82
CA HIS A 392 23.44 6.37 0.24
C HIS A 392 23.38 6.52 -1.27
N VAL A 393 24.27 7.33 -1.84
CA VAL A 393 24.48 7.47 -3.28
C VAL A 393 25.69 6.62 -3.66
N ILE A 394 25.48 5.63 -4.50
CA ILE A 394 26.43 4.56 -4.75
C ILE A 394 26.73 4.48 -6.24
N SER A 395 27.98 4.32 -6.61
CA SER A 395 28.39 4.05 -7.98
C SER A 395 28.80 2.59 -8.16
N LEU A 396 28.55 2.07 -9.34
CA LEU A 396 28.95 0.75 -9.78
C LEU A 396 29.97 0.87 -10.92
N SER A 397 31.15 0.30 -10.74
CA SER A 397 32.13 0.21 -11.83
C SER A 397 31.74 -0.87 -12.84
N ALA A 398 32.28 -0.82 -14.06
CA ALA A 398 32.11 -1.86 -15.07
C ALA A 398 32.59 -3.27 -14.63
N LYS A 399 33.37 -3.35 -13.55
CA LYS A 399 33.86 -4.60 -12.95
C LYS A 399 32.98 -5.10 -11.80
N GLY A 400 31.84 -4.45 -11.52
CA GLY A 400 30.94 -4.82 -10.44
C GLY A 400 31.42 -4.34 -9.04
N VAL A 401 32.33 -3.37 -8.95
CA VAL A 401 32.77 -2.83 -7.67
C VAL A 401 31.86 -1.68 -7.25
N LEU A 402 31.23 -1.84 -6.10
CA LEU A 402 30.41 -0.82 -5.43
C LEU A 402 31.32 0.21 -4.75
N SER A 403 30.96 1.49 -4.85
CA SER A 403 31.66 2.58 -4.18
C SER A 403 30.67 3.63 -3.71
N GLU A 404 30.68 3.94 -2.42
CA GLU A 404 29.89 5.03 -1.86
C GLU A 404 30.43 6.38 -2.36
N GLN A 405 29.55 7.16 -2.96
CA GLN A 405 29.88 8.50 -3.45
C GLN A 405 29.50 9.56 -2.42
N LYS A 406 28.40 9.33 -1.74
CA LYS A 406 27.88 10.29 -0.78
C LYS A 406 26.87 9.60 0.14
N THR A 407 26.88 9.98 1.41
CA THR A 407 25.82 9.72 2.38
C THR A 407 25.15 11.05 2.73
N VAL A 408 23.83 11.10 2.71
CA VAL A 408 23.04 12.29 3.02
C VAL A 408 22.09 11.96 4.15
N ASP A 409 22.17 12.71 5.24
CA ASP A 409 21.16 12.68 6.30
C ASP A 409 19.94 13.49 5.82
N LEU A 410 18.80 12.82 5.67
CA LEU A 410 17.55 13.44 5.22
C LEU A 410 16.70 13.99 6.38
N GLY A 411 17.16 13.87 7.63
CA GLY A 411 16.42 14.32 8.81
C GLY A 411 15.29 13.41 9.22
N LEU A 412 15.28 12.16 8.74
CA LEU A 412 14.34 11.13 9.15
C LEU A 412 14.94 10.32 10.31
N THR A 413 14.10 9.92 11.25
CA THR A 413 14.48 9.07 12.40
C THR A 413 14.14 7.61 12.21
N ASN A 414 13.27 7.32 11.25
CA ASN A 414 12.94 5.99 10.80
C ASN A 414 12.48 6.03 9.34
N ASN A 415 12.91 5.06 8.54
CA ASN A 415 12.57 4.94 7.14
C ASN A 415 12.40 3.48 6.73
N LEU A 416 11.27 3.16 6.09
CA LEU A 416 10.97 1.90 5.41
C LEU A 416 10.71 2.11 3.91
N SER A 417 10.49 3.35 3.51
CA SER A 417 10.17 3.75 2.15
C SER A 417 11.38 3.66 1.23
N ALA A 418 11.25 3.01 0.09
CA ALA A 418 12.20 3.16 -1.00
C ALA A 418 12.04 4.54 -1.67
N PRO A 419 13.10 5.12 -2.25
CA PRO A 419 12.97 6.40 -2.91
C PRO A 419 12.33 6.29 -4.30
N ALA A 420 11.47 7.26 -4.65
CA ALA A 420 11.04 7.50 -6.02
C ALA A 420 11.94 8.56 -6.65
N VAL A 421 12.37 8.34 -7.90
CA VAL A 421 13.24 9.29 -8.62
C VAL A 421 12.49 9.86 -9.82
N SER A 422 12.28 11.18 -9.84
CA SER A 422 11.63 11.88 -10.94
C SER A 422 12.37 13.17 -11.28
N GLY A 423 12.94 13.22 -12.48
CA GLY A 423 13.80 14.31 -12.91
C GLY A 423 15.01 14.47 -11.96
N ASP A 424 15.16 15.68 -11.40
CA ASP A 424 16.25 15.99 -10.47
C ASP A 424 15.90 15.70 -9.00
N ASN A 425 14.73 15.13 -8.71
CA ASN A 425 14.25 14.94 -7.36
C ASN A 425 14.20 13.46 -6.98
N LEU A 426 14.79 13.15 -5.85
CA LEU A 426 14.59 11.91 -5.11
C LEU A 426 13.58 12.20 -4.01
N ILE A 427 12.53 11.38 -3.92
CA ILE A 427 11.37 11.58 -3.07
C ILE A 427 11.20 10.36 -2.20
N VAL A 428 11.12 10.54 -0.89
CA VAL A 428 11.03 9.44 0.08
C VAL A 428 10.15 9.83 1.27
N GLY A 429 9.41 8.87 1.80
CA GLY A 429 8.63 9.02 3.02
C GLY A 429 9.41 8.59 4.26
N GLY A 430 8.94 8.98 5.42
CA GLY A 430 9.51 8.52 6.69
C GLY A 430 8.92 9.19 7.90
N GLN A 431 9.53 8.88 9.04
CA GLN A 431 9.22 9.46 10.34
C GLN A 431 10.31 10.46 10.75
N THR A 432 9.91 11.55 11.37
CA THR A 432 10.81 12.51 12.03
C THR A 432 10.64 12.42 13.55
N ALA A 433 11.45 13.16 14.30
CA ALA A 433 11.30 13.26 15.75
C ALA A 433 9.95 13.82 16.22
N THR A 434 9.22 14.54 15.36
CA THR A 434 7.98 15.25 15.70
C THR A 434 6.75 14.79 14.94
N GLY A 435 6.89 13.92 13.94
CA GLY A 435 5.79 13.46 13.11
C GLY A 435 6.26 12.77 11.85
N SER A 436 5.38 12.67 10.88
CA SER A 436 5.68 12.11 9.56
C SER A 436 6.17 13.19 8.60
N ALA A 437 6.97 12.84 7.63
CA ALA A 437 7.38 13.75 6.57
C ALA A 437 7.59 13.04 5.23
N LEU A 438 7.23 13.75 4.16
CA LEU A 438 7.71 13.49 2.81
C LEU A 438 8.96 14.34 2.59
N VAL A 439 10.05 13.74 2.14
CA VAL A 439 11.32 14.42 1.92
C VAL A 439 11.66 14.40 0.43
N LEU A 440 11.99 15.56 -0.10
CA LEU A 440 12.49 15.74 -1.46
C LEU A 440 13.96 16.15 -1.38
N TYR A 441 14.81 15.35 -1.99
CA TYR A 441 16.23 15.66 -2.13
C TYR A 441 16.55 15.96 -3.59
N ASN A 442 16.99 17.18 -3.89
CA ASN A 442 17.37 17.56 -5.24
C ASN A 442 18.79 17.04 -5.55
N LEU A 443 18.88 16.11 -6.46
CA LEU A 443 20.11 15.40 -6.83
C LEU A 443 21.20 16.31 -7.39
N LYS A 444 20.82 17.42 -8.09
CA LYS A 444 21.78 18.37 -8.65
C LYS A 444 22.31 19.39 -7.65
N THR A 445 21.41 19.95 -6.84
CA THR A 445 21.76 21.04 -5.93
C THR A 445 22.11 20.56 -4.53
N GLY A 446 21.74 19.34 -4.17
CA GLY A 446 21.87 18.80 -2.83
C GLY A 446 20.91 19.41 -1.80
N LYS A 447 19.90 20.15 -2.25
CA LYS A 447 18.91 20.76 -1.37
C LYS A 447 17.89 19.74 -0.90
N THR A 448 17.66 19.68 0.40
CA THR A 448 16.56 18.91 1.02
C THR A 448 15.37 19.84 1.26
N THR A 449 14.17 19.36 0.94
CA THR A 449 12.89 20.00 1.27
C THR A 449 12.06 18.98 2.01
N MET A 450 11.52 19.39 3.18
CA MET A 450 10.69 18.53 4.03
C MET A 450 9.25 19.03 4.00
N VAL A 451 8.31 18.15 3.69
CA VAL A 451 6.88 18.40 3.70
C VAL A 451 6.31 17.62 4.89
N ALA A 452 6.02 18.35 5.98
CA ALA A 452 5.56 17.80 7.25
C ALA A 452 4.18 18.31 7.65
N ALA A 453 3.47 18.96 6.72
CA ALA A 453 2.13 19.49 6.93
C ALA A 453 1.21 19.22 5.74
N ALA A 454 -0.08 19.14 6.02
CA ALA A 454 -1.15 19.05 5.05
C ALA A 454 -2.36 19.86 5.54
N ASP A 455 -2.96 20.67 4.66
CA ASP A 455 -4.17 21.45 4.92
C ASP A 455 -4.09 22.30 6.22
N GLY A 456 -2.92 22.91 6.45
CA GLY A 456 -2.64 23.74 7.61
C GLY A 456 -2.43 22.99 8.93
N LYS A 457 -2.24 21.65 8.88
CA LYS A 457 -1.97 20.81 10.05
C LYS A 457 -0.69 20.02 9.86
N ALA A 458 0.02 19.76 10.96
CA ALA A 458 1.14 18.81 10.92
C ALA A 458 0.65 17.43 10.47
N LEU A 459 1.47 16.73 9.67
CA LEU A 459 1.21 15.33 9.33
C LEU A 459 1.22 14.50 10.62
N PRO A 460 0.34 13.50 10.74
CA PRO A 460 0.25 12.67 11.94
C PRO A 460 1.58 12.06 12.34
N ALA A 461 1.84 11.98 13.65
CA ALA A 461 2.96 11.24 14.21
C ALA A 461 2.54 9.78 14.37
N GLY A 462 2.73 8.97 13.35
CA GLY A 462 2.35 7.55 13.33
C GLY A 462 3.55 6.62 13.33
N LEU A 463 3.28 5.36 13.58
CA LEU A 463 4.27 4.30 13.48
C LEU A 463 4.86 4.29 12.06
N ASN A 464 6.18 4.40 11.95
CA ASN A 464 6.94 4.48 10.68
C ASN A 464 6.55 5.66 9.78
N GLY A 465 5.63 6.54 10.21
CA GLY A 465 5.27 7.75 9.48
C GLY A 465 4.66 7.50 8.10
N ILE A 466 5.40 7.86 7.05
CA ILE A 466 5.11 7.51 5.66
C ILE A 466 5.97 6.28 5.34
N ALA A 467 5.42 5.08 5.55
CA ALA A 467 6.15 3.83 5.43
C ALA A 467 6.29 3.36 3.97
N ALA A 468 5.29 3.60 3.16
CA ALA A 468 5.25 3.17 1.76
C ALA A 468 6.08 4.06 0.84
N THR A 469 6.55 3.49 -0.28
CA THR A 469 7.18 4.26 -1.36
C THR A 469 6.16 5.19 -2.02
N PRO A 470 6.44 6.49 -2.17
CA PRO A 470 5.52 7.43 -2.79
C PRO A 470 5.31 7.14 -4.29
N LEU A 471 4.08 7.28 -4.77
CA LEU A 471 3.77 7.31 -6.20
C LEU A 471 4.02 8.73 -6.75
N VAL A 472 4.72 8.83 -7.86
CA VAL A 472 4.93 10.09 -8.56
C VAL A 472 4.19 10.08 -9.89
N SER A 473 3.29 11.06 -10.11
CA SER A 473 2.60 11.25 -11.38
C SER A 473 3.03 12.55 -12.03
N VAL A 474 3.49 12.44 -13.28
CA VAL A 474 3.92 13.60 -14.09
C VAL A 474 2.88 13.87 -15.17
N GLN A 475 2.04 14.88 -14.97
CA GLN A 475 0.93 15.17 -15.87
C GLN A 475 0.70 16.68 -16.02
N GLY A 476 0.35 17.13 -17.23
CA GLY A 476 0.01 18.53 -17.48
C GLY A 476 1.11 19.54 -17.09
N GLY A 477 2.38 19.12 -17.14
CA GLY A 477 3.53 19.95 -16.74
C GLY A 477 3.69 20.12 -15.23
N LYS A 478 2.94 19.36 -14.42
CA LYS A 478 3.04 19.31 -12.95
C LYS A 478 3.46 17.92 -12.51
N THR A 479 4.13 17.86 -11.36
CA THR A 479 4.49 16.64 -10.69
C THR A 479 3.68 16.52 -9.41
N TYR A 480 2.92 15.46 -9.27
CA TYR A 480 2.15 15.10 -8.09
C TYR A 480 2.77 13.89 -7.40
N VAL A 481 2.78 13.91 -6.09
CA VAL A 481 3.29 12.83 -5.25
C VAL A 481 2.17 12.35 -4.35
N TYR A 482 1.85 11.05 -4.41
CA TYR A 482 0.79 10.43 -3.60
C TYR A 482 1.44 9.51 -2.57
N PHE A 483 0.93 9.56 -1.35
CA PHE A 483 1.44 8.78 -0.24
C PHE A 483 0.37 8.59 0.84
N THR A 484 0.55 7.59 1.66
CA THR A 484 -0.27 7.34 2.85
C THR A 484 0.48 7.78 4.10
N VAL A 485 -0.25 8.13 5.17
CA VAL A 485 0.35 8.54 6.44
C VAL A 485 -0.25 7.72 7.56
N ASN A 486 0.60 7.14 8.39
CA ASN A 486 0.22 6.38 9.57
C ASN A 486 -0.06 7.31 10.75
N SER A 487 -0.99 6.91 11.62
CA SER A 487 -1.36 7.63 12.83
C SER A 487 -0.96 6.84 14.08
N ALA A 488 -0.49 7.52 15.12
CA ALA A 488 -0.08 6.94 16.40
C ALA A 488 -1.26 6.67 17.36
N ASP A 489 -2.47 6.76 16.88
CA ASP A 489 -3.67 6.95 17.69
C ASP A 489 -4.21 5.68 18.35
N SER A 490 -3.62 4.53 18.03
CA SER A 490 -4.08 3.25 18.54
C SER A 490 -3.15 2.72 19.64
N LYS A 491 -3.71 2.52 20.83
CA LYS A 491 -3.06 1.79 21.92
C LYS A 491 -3.24 0.29 21.81
N ASP A 492 -4.12 -0.18 20.93
CA ASP A 492 -4.52 -1.58 20.83
C ASP A 492 -4.41 -2.17 19.42
N TYR A 493 -3.85 -1.44 18.45
CA TYR A 493 -3.65 -1.86 17.06
C TYR A 493 -4.93 -2.33 16.32
N VAL A 494 -6.09 -2.19 16.93
CA VAL A 494 -7.37 -2.68 16.40
C VAL A 494 -8.28 -1.52 16.04
N ASN A 495 -8.24 -0.42 16.81
CA ASN A 495 -9.15 0.70 16.66
C ASN A 495 -8.38 1.99 16.37
N TYR A 496 -8.07 2.21 15.10
CA TYR A 496 -7.48 3.45 14.64
C TYR A 496 -8.58 4.50 14.46
N SER A 497 -8.35 5.73 14.94
CA SER A 497 -9.24 6.86 14.75
C SER A 497 -8.80 7.78 13.61
N ALA A 498 -7.64 7.52 13.01
CA ALA A 498 -7.09 8.22 11.87
C ALA A 498 -6.00 7.36 11.17
N GLY A 499 -5.56 7.77 10.00
CA GLY A 499 -4.47 7.14 9.27
C GLY A 499 -4.92 6.20 8.16
N GLY A 500 -4.00 5.86 7.26
CA GLY A 500 -4.25 5.00 6.11
C GLY A 500 -5.09 5.64 5.00
N GLY A 501 -5.28 6.97 5.03
CA GLY A 501 -5.83 7.76 3.92
C GLY A 501 -4.73 8.26 2.98
N VAL A 502 -5.13 8.79 1.82
CA VAL A 502 -4.20 9.22 0.76
C VAL A 502 -4.01 10.72 0.76
N TYR A 503 -2.76 11.13 0.75
CA TYR A 503 -2.31 12.51 0.62
C TYR A 503 -1.68 12.73 -0.75
N ARG A 504 -1.75 13.96 -1.23
CA ARG A 504 -1.11 14.43 -2.45
C ARG A 504 -0.26 15.67 -2.15
N TYR A 505 0.97 15.67 -2.62
CA TYR A 505 1.83 16.84 -2.66
C TYR A 505 2.06 17.26 -4.11
N THR A 506 1.92 18.54 -4.45
CA THR A 506 2.34 19.06 -5.77
C THR A 506 3.73 19.65 -5.63
N LEU A 507 4.63 19.26 -6.51
CA LEU A 507 6.01 19.75 -6.47
C LEU A 507 6.05 21.29 -6.52
N GLY A 508 6.58 21.90 -5.46
CA GLY A 508 6.67 23.34 -5.30
C GLY A 508 5.62 23.96 -4.35
N ASP A 509 4.61 23.21 -3.95
CA ASP A 509 3.68 23.65 -2.92
C ASP A 509 4.37 23.71 -1.54
N ALA A 510 3.81 24.48 -0.60
CA ALA A 510 4.34 24.60 0.75
C ALA A 510 4.02 23.34 1.61
N GLU A 511 2.87 22.74 1.37
CA GLU A 511 2.35 21.60 2.12
C GLU A 511 1.56 20.64 1.22
N ALA A 512 1.22 19.47 1.75
CA ALA A 512 0.39 18.48 1.08
C ALA A 512 -1.12 18.78 1.27
N THR A 513 -1.94 18.01 0.59
CA THR A 513 -3.41 18.00 0.73
C THR A 513 -3.86 16.57 0.96
N GLN A 514 -4.73 16.31 1.93
CA GLN A 514 -5.40 15.03 2.05
C GLN A 514 -6.51 14.95 0.98
N ILE A 515 -6.36 14.01 0.05
CA ILE A 515 -7.30 13.86 -1.08
C ILE A 515 -8.32 12.74 -0.86
N TYR A 516 -8.06 11.84 0.09
CA TYR A 516 -8.96 10.78 0.49
C TYR A 516 -8.78 10.44 1.97
N ASP A 517 -9.88 10.40 2.70
CA ASP A 517 -9.95 9.97 4.09
C ASP A 517 -10.48 8.53 4.14
N ALA A 518 -9.74 7.61 4.79
CA ALA A 518 -10.10 6.21 4.92
C ALA A 518 -11.15 5.96 6.04
N ALA A 519 -12.07 6.91 6.27
CA ALA A 519 -13.08 6.82 7.33
C ALA A 519 -13.84 5.48 7.32
N GLY A 520 -13.88 4.82 8.47
CA GLY A 520 -14.44 3.47 8.61
C GLY A 520 -13.43 2.34 8.34
N HIS A 521 -12.23 2.67 7.80
CA HIS A 521 -11.15 1.74 7.49
C HIS A 521 -9.79 2.29 7.93
N TYR A 522 -9.76 3.11 8.99
CA TYR A 522 -8.51 3.62 9.53
C TYR A 522 -7.63 2.50 10.02
N GLN A 523 -6.42 2.39 9.50
CA GLN A 523 -5.46 1.39 9.91
C GLN A 523 -4.05 1.75 9.42
N TYR A 524 -3.05 1.00 9.89
CA TYR A 524 -1.69 1.03 9.39
C TYR A 524 -1.64 0.72 7.89
N CYS A 525 -0.76 1.41 7.18
CA CYS A 525 -0.55 1.24 5.75
C CYS A 525 0.94 1.35 5.43
N ASP A 526 1.50 0.30 4.87
CA ASP A 526 2.84 0.25 4.29
C ASP A 526 2.82 -0.10 2.79
N SER A 527 1.63 -0.29 2.24
CA SER A 527 1.42 -0.48 0.81
C SER A 527 1.56 0.85 0.05
N PRO A 528 2.31 0.87 -1.06
CA PRO A 528 2.37 2.03 -1.93
C PRO A 528 1.02 2.32 -2.56
N VAL A 529 0.74 3.58 -2.78
CA VAL A 529 -0.31 3.99 -3.71
C VAL A 529 0.18 3.69 -5.12
N ILE A 530 -0.61 2.95 -5.89
CA ILE A 530 -0.32 2.63 -7.30
C ILE A 530 -1.41 3.17 -8.21
N ALA A 531 -1.18 3.20 -9.52
CA ALA A 531 -2.14 3.76 -10.48
C ALA A 531 -2.39 2.82 -11.67
N ASP A 532 -3.65 2.74 -12.14
CA ASP A 532 -3.95 2.16 -13.44
C ASP A 532 -3.70 3.16 -14.60
N ALA A 533 -3.76 2.68 -15.83
CA ALA A 533 -3.56 3.52 -17.03
C ALA A 533 -4.60 4.64 -17.15
N SER A 534 -5.78 4.50 -16.54
CA SER A 534 -6.82 5.52 -16.49
C SER A 534 -6.59 6.57 -15.40
N GLY A 535 -5.58 6.37 -14.56
CA GLY A 535 -5.20 7.26 -13.46
C GLY A 535 -5.97 7.02 -12.16
N ASN A 536 -6.74 5.93 -12.03
CA ASN A 536 -7.30 5.58 -10.74
C ASN A 536 -6.18 5.09 -9.82
N LEU A 537 -6.30 5.39 -8.54
CA LEU A 537 -5.35 4.99 -7.51
C LEU A 537 -5.83 3.74 -6.79
N TYR A 538 -4.88 2.89 -6.41
CA TYR A 538 -5.16 1.69 -5.61
C TYR A 538 -4.17 1.58 -4.47
N TYR A 539 -4.59 1.04 -3.35
CA TYR A 539 -3.74 0.68 -2.22
C TYR A 539 -4.47 -0.28 -1.28
N ILE A 540 -3.74 -0.96 -0.44
CA ILE A 540 -4.27 -1.77 0.66
C ILE A 540 -3.87 -1.17 2.00
N ASN A 541 -4.60 -1.49 3.06
CA ASN A 541 -4.16 -1.24 4.44
C ASN A 541 -4.62 -2.37 5.37
N ASP A 542 -4.15 -2.36 6.59
CA ASP A 542 -4.40 -3.43 7.58
C ASP A 542 -5.86 -3.55 8.06
N SER A 543 -6.76 -2.67 7.60
CA SER A 543 -8.20 -2.88 7.81
C SER A 543 -8.71 -4.14 7.11
N GLY A 544 -7.93 -4.67 6.15
CA GLY A 544 -8.31 -5.81 5.33
C GLY A 544 -8.93 -5.41 4.00
N THR A 545 -8.71 -4.19 3.57
CA THR A 545 -9.40 -3.60 2.42
C THR A 545 -8.40 -3.19 1.34
N LEU A 546 -8.72 -3.56 0.09
CA LEU A 546 -8.15 -3.01 -1.13
C LEU A 546 -9.08 -1.91 -1.63
N PHE A 547 -8.54 -0.71 -1.83
CA PHE A 547 -9.29 0.46 -2.29
C PHE A 547 -8.98 0.76 -3.74
N LYS A 548 -10.01 1.13 -4.50
CA LYS A 548 -9.87 1.87 -5.76
C LYS A 548 -10.44 3.26 -5.60
N LEU A 549 -9.61 4.26 -5.87
CA LEU A 549 -9.98 5.67 -5.83
C LEU A 549 -9.92 6.25 -7.24
N GLY A 550 -10.83 7.14 -7.56
CA GLY A 550 -10.78 7.88 -8.83
C GLY A 550 -11.04 9.36 -8.62
N ALA A 551 -10.73 10.17 -9.61
CA ALA A 551 -11.04 11.59 -9.58
C ALA A 551 -12.54 11.80 -9.31
N VAL A 552 -12.84 12.75 -8.45
CA VAL A 552 -14.20 13.25 -8.23
C VAL A 552 -14.28 14.69 -8.68
N GLU A 553 -15.45 15.13 -9.05
CA GLU A 553 -15.70 16.55 -9.28
C GLU A 553 -15.41 17.31 -8.00
N SER A 554 -14.78 18.45 -8.13
CA SER A 554 -14.48 19.34 -7.02
C SER A 554 -14.69 20.78 -7.45
N TRP A 555 -15.11 21.60 -6.49
CA TRP A 555 -15.36 23.01 -6.70
C TRP A 555 -14.26 23.85 -6.05
N THR A 556 -13.87 24.90 -6.73
CA THR A 556 -12.87 25.84 -6.22
C THR A 556 -13.57 26.92 -5.41
N VAL A 557 -13.15 27.10 -4.15
CA VAL A 557 -13.61 28.20 -3.32
C VAL A 557 -12.46 29.17 -3.09
N ALA A 558 -12.52 30.32 -3.75
CA ALA A 558 -11.56 31.40 -3.59
C ALA A 558 -12.01 32.33 -2.45
N PHE A 559 -11.04 32.87 -1.71
CA PHE A 559 -11.28 33.83 -0.62
C PHE A 559 -10.71 35.19 -0.98
N ASN A 560 -11.59 36.15 -1.19
CA ASN A 560 -11.20 37.56 -1.31
C ASN A 560 -11.22 38.22 0.09
N SER A 561 -10.05 38.42 0.63
CA SER A 561 -9.92 38.99 1.98
C SER A 561 -10.28 40.49 2.07
N ASN A 562 -10.63 41.16 0.95
CA ASN A 562 -11.00 42.58 0.90
C ASN A 562 -10.00 43.46 1.65
N GLY A 563 -8.70 43.23 1.43
CA GLY A 563 -7.62 44.02 2.07
C GLY A 563 -7.22 43.54 3.45
N GLY A 564 -7.65 42.35 3.87
CA GLY A 564 -7.12 41.63 5.02
C GLY A 564 -5.96 40.71 4.65
N SER A 565 -5.47 39.93 5.63
CA SER A 565 -4.47 38.91 5.39
C SER A 565 -4.97 37.87 4.34
N ALA A 566 -4.06 37.31 3.55
CA ALA A 566 -4.40 36.32 2.52
C ALA A 566 -5.05 35.06 3.14
N CYS A 567 -6.02 34.51 2.44
CA CYS A 567 -6.58 33.18 2.68
C CYS A 567 -6.40 32.34 1.43
N ASP A 568 -6.02 31.09 1.62
CA ASP A 568 -5.78 30.17 0.50
C ASP A 568 -7.09 29.70 -0.13
N THR A 569 -7.05 29.49 -1.42
CA THR A 569 -8.12 28.83 -2.16
C THR A 569 -8.27 27.40 -1.64
N LYS A 570 -9.52 26.96 -1.42
CA LYS A 570 -9.84 25.60 -1.01
C LYS A 570 -10.54 24.85 -2.13
N PHE A 571 -10.32 23.54 -2.17
CA PHE A 571 -11.02 22.63 -3.04
C PHE A 571 -12.01 21.81 -2.22
N VAL A 572 -13.23 21.67 -2.71
CA VAL A 572 -14.30 20.94 -2.03
C VAL A 572 -14.78 19.85 -2.96
N ALA A 573 -14.65 18.58 -2.54
CA ALA A 573 -15.16 17.43 -3.29
C ALA A 573 -16.70 17.37 -3.21
N THR A 574 -17.30 16.89 -4.30
CA THR A 574 -18.77 16.78 -4.36
C THR A 574 -19.36 15.73 -3.41
N ALA A 575 -18.56 14.76 -2.93
CA ALA A 575 -19.04 13.65 -2.10
C ALA A 575 -19.73 14.10 -0.81
N ASP A 576 -19.19 15.12 -0.12
CA ASP A 576 -19.80 15.73 1.08
C ASP A 576 -20.07 17.22 0.93
N GLY A 577 -19.47 17.83 -0.09
CA GLY A 577 -19.78 19.20 -0.53
C GLY A 577 -19.53 20.29 0.51
N LYS A 578 -18.91 19.99 1.66
CA LYS A 578 -18.76 20.96 2.77
C LYS A 578 -17.41 21.63 2.74
N LEU A 579 -17.43 22.95 2.91
CA LEU A 579 -16.24 23.77 3.03
C LEU A 579 -15.84 23.90 4.49
N VAL A 580 -14.62 23.52 4.82
CA VAL A 580 -14.04 23.79 6.13
C VAL A 580 -13.72 25.27 6.23
N LYS A 581 -14.27 25.94 7.25
CA LYS A 581 -14.04 27.37 7.49
C LYS A 581 -12.54 27.64 7.70
N PRO A 582 -11.91 28.53 6.91
CA PRO A 582 -10.52 28.90 7.14
C PRO A 582 -10.38 29.73 8.43
N ALA A 583 -9.14 29.89 8.89
CA ALA A 583 -8.85 30.85 9.94
C ALA A 583 -9.34 32.25 9.55
N ASP A 584 -9.88 33.01 10.51
CA ASP A 584 -10.37 34.34 10.24
C ASP A 584 -9.21 35.26 9.83
N PRO A 585 -9.31 35.98 8.71
CA PRO A 585 -8.27 36.92 8.29
C PRO A 585 -8.16 38.11 9.24
N THR A 586 -7.01 38.78 9.23
CA THR A 586 -6.76 39.98 10.03
C THR A 586 -6.62 41.21 9.15
N ARG A 587 -7.07 42.37 9.65
CA ARG A 587 -6.90 43.67 8.99
C ARG A 587 -6.78 44.77 10.06
N ASP A 588 -5.68 45.53 9.99
CA ASP A 588 -5.40 46.58 10.97
C ASP A 588 -6.49 47.65 10.99
N GLY A 589 -7.00 47.95 12.18
CA GLY A 589 -8.05 48.93 12.39
C GLY A 589 -9.46 48.47 12.01
N TYR A 590 -9.66 47.18 11.74
CA TYR A 590 -10.96 46.62 11.41
C TYR A 590 -11.24 45.34 12.19
N THR A 591 -12.50 45.03 12.37
CA THR A 591 -13.01 43.79 12.94
C THR A 591 -13.59 42.92 11.81
N PHE A 592 -13.21 41.64 11.72
CA PHE A 592 -13.73 40.70 10.77
C PHE A 592 -15.20 40.39 11.08
N GLY A 593 -16.06 40.49 10.05
CA GLY A 593 -17.51 40.33 10.15
C GLY A 593 -18.05 39.07 9.44
N GLY A 594 -17.16 38.14 9.06
CA GLY A 594 -17.54 36.89 8.39
C GLY A 594 -17.31 36.91 6.87
N TRP A 595 -17.57 35.74 6.26
CA TRP A 595 -17.48 35.51 4.84
C TRP A 595 -18.84 35.63 4.15
N TYR A 596 -18.89 36.21 2.96
CA TYR A 596 -20.10 36.50 2.19
C TYR A 596 -19.96 36.03 0.76
N THR A 597 -21.11 35.65 0.14
CA THR A 597 -21.16 35.15 -1.23
C THR A 597 -21.13 36.24 -2.29
N ASP A 598 -21.30 37.49 -1.88
CA ASP A 598 -21.34 38.66 -2.77
C ASP A 598 -20.30 39.72 -2.33
N GLU A 599 -19.73 40.46 -3.27
CA GLU A 599 -18.72 41.48 -3.05
C GLU A 599 -19.24 42.63 -2.15
N ALA A 600 -20.55 42.89 -2.20
CA ALA A 600 -21.20 43.90 -1.35
C ALA A 600 -21.37 43.43 0.10
N CYS A 601 -21.01 42.18 0.43
CA CYS A 601 -21.12 41.56 1.73
C CYS A 601 -22.52 41.68 2.34
N THR A 602 -23.55 41.34 1.55
CA THR A 602 -24.96 41.38 1.97
C THR A 602 -25.50 40.02 2.33
N GLN A 603 -24.94 38.91 1.72
CA GLN A 603 -25.36 37.54 1.96
C GLN A 603 -24.24 36.77 2.64
N ALA A 604 -24.40 36.52 3.94
CA ALA A 604 -23.42 35.73 4.69
C ALA A 604 -23.40 34.30 4.23
N TYR A 605 -22.21 33.73 4.08
CA TYR A 605 -22.03 32.35 3.72
C TYR A 605 -22.19 31.43 4.94
N ASP A 606 -23.00 30.39 4.80
CA ASP A 606 -23.17 29.35 5.80
C ASP A 606 -22.30 28.14 5.44
N PHE A 607 -21.26 27.88 6.24
CA PHE A 607 -20.31 26.78 6.05
C PHE A 607 -20.94 25.39 6.26
N SER A 608 -22.16 25.30 6.73
CA SER A 608 -22.91 24.04 6.76
C SER A 608 -23.54 23.67 5.40
N THR A 609 -23.59 24.63 4.47
CA THR A 609 -24.17 24.46 3.14
C THR A 609 -23.18 23.77 2.19
N PRO A 610 -23.60 22.73 1.46
CA PRO A 610 -22.75 22.11 0.44
C PRO A 610 -22.36 23.09 -0.67
N VAL A 611 -21.09 23.02 -1.11
CA VAL A 611 -20.60 23.74 -2.27
C VAL A 611 -20.98 22.95 -3.53
N THR A 612 -21.70 23.58 -4.46
CA THR A 612 -22.21 22.93 -5.69
C THR A 612 -21.68 23.57 -6.97
N ALA A 613 -20.79 24.55 -6.87
CA ALA A 613 -20.13 25.24 -7.97
C ALA A 613 -18.92 26.02 -7.48
N ASP A 614 -18.02 26.41 -8.39
CA ASP A 614 -16.94 27.34 -8.07
C ASP A 614 -17.50 28.60 -7.43
N LEU A 615 -16.89 29.05 -6.33
CA LEU A 615 -17.38 30.12 -5.48
C LEU A 615 -16.26 31.06 -5.07
N THR A 616 -16.56 32.37 -5.00
CA THR A 616 -15.70 33.34 -4.35
C THR A 616 -16.39 33.89 -3.11
N LEU A 617 -15.70 33.77 -1.98
CA LEU A 617 -16.17 34.34 -0.70
C LEU A 617 -15.44 35.66 -0.37
N TYR A 618 -16.16 36.62 0.06
CA TYR A 618 -15.67 37.98 0.35
C TYR A 618 -15.69 38.27 1.84
N ALA A 619 -14.55 38.76 2.38
CA ALA A 619 -14.45 39.16 3.77
C ALA A 619 -15.16 40.47 4.03
N LYS A 620 -16.03 40.51 5.04
CA LYS A 620 -16.67 41.73 5.56
C LYS A 620 -15.81 42.34 6.65
N TRP A 621 -15.64 43.63 6.58
CA TRP A 621 -14.87 44.39 7.57
C TRP A 621 -15.68 45.52 8.19
N THR A 622 -15.63 45.66 9.51
CA THR A 622 -16.17 46.79 10.24
C THR A 622 -15.03 47.64 10.78
N LYS A 623 -14.98 48.91 10.40
CA LYS A 623 -13.91 49.79 10.86
C LYS A 623 -14.06 50.05 12.36
N ASN A 624 -12.99 49.88 13.11
CA ASN A 624 -12.96 50.17 14.54
C ASN A 624 -13.04 51.68 14.76
N VAL A 625 -14.06 52.09 15.46
CA VAL A 625 -14.22 53.53 15.80
C VAL A 625 -13.24 53.87 16.92
N VAL A 626 -12.15 54.52 16.59
CA VAL A 626 -11.31 55.18 17.60
C VAL A 626 -12.04 56.44 18.00
N ASN A 627 -12.61 56.48 19.18
CA ASN A 627 -13.24 57.68 19.73
C ASN A 627 -12.15 58.70 20.07
N PRO A 628 -12.00 59.79 19.31
CA PRO A 628 -11.05 60.85 19.66
C PRO A 628 -11.71 61.87 20.64
N GLY A 629 -11.67 61.55 21.94
CA GLY A 629 -12.24 62.48 22.84
C GLY A 629 -12.17 62.08 24.30
N GLY A 630 -11.07 62.37 24.94
CA GLY A 630 -10.93 62.15 26.36
C GLY A 630 -9.58 62.64 26.84
N ASN A 631 -9.43 64.00 26.74
CA ASN A 631 -8.28 64.68 27.32
C ASN A 631 -8.45 64.85 28.84
N GLY A 632 -7.42 64.50 29.60
CA GLY A 632 -7.15 65.16 30.86
C GLY A 632 -7.40 64.39 32.13
N GLY A 633 -6.32 64.13 32.85
CA GLY A 633 -6.35 63.95 34.28
C GLY A 633 -5.29 63.01 34.80
N ALA A 634 -4.11 63.52 35.03
CA ALA A 634 -3.11 62.96 35.89
C ALA A 634 -3.64 62.77 37.32
N GLY A 635 -3.38 61.58 37.90
CA GLY A 635 -3.70 61.30 39.28
C GLY A 635 -3.12 60.01 39.77
N SER A 636 -2.05 60.14 40.41
CA SER A 636 -1.15 59.27 41.16
C SER A 636 -1.83 58.29 42.13
N ASN A 637 -1.19 57.16 42.32
CA ASN A 637 -1.00 56.35 43.53
C ASN A 637 -1.97 55.29 43.98
N GLY A 638 -1.38 54.12 44.10
CA GLY A 638 -1.34 53.39 45.38
C GLY A 638 -2.20 52.15 45.55
N GLY A 639 -1.52 51.06 45.69
CA GLY A 639 -1.83 50.10 46.74
C GLY A 639 -2.65 48.86 46.40
N GLY A 640 -1.98 47.78 46.34
CA GLY A 640 -2.06 46.49 46.94
C GLY A 640 -3.41 45.93 47.38
N GLY A 641 -3.54 44.63 47.16
CA GLY A 641 -4.48 43.83 47.90
C GLY A 641 -4.92 42.53 47.24
N SER A 642 -4.24 41.48 47.63
CA SER A 642 -4.59 40.06 47.50
C SER A 642 -5.99 39.76 48.03
N GLY A 643 -6.71 38.84 47.42
CA GLY A 643 -7.93 38.29 48.01
C GLY A 643 -8.54 37.15 47.19
N THR A 644 -8.21 35.96 47.60
CA THR A 644 -8.87 34.68 47.28
C THR A 644 -10.35 34.68 47.69
N GLY A 645 -11.22 34.01 46.92
CA GLY A 645 -12.59 33.72 47.35
C GLY A 645 -13.38 32.88 46.37
N THR A 646 -13.46 31.60 46.67
CA THR A 646 -14.35 30.56 46.18
C THR A 646 -15.82 30.92 46.44
N GLY A 647 -16.73 30.48 45.54
CA GLY A 647 -18.17 30.48 45.83
C GLY A 647 -19.06 29.99 44.70
N SER A 648 -19.49 28.76 44.85
CA SER A 648 -20.54 28.00 44.16
C SER A 648 -21.90 28.69 44.25
N GLY A 649 -22.77 28.52 43.26
CA GLY A 649 -24.21 28.87 43.41
C GLY A 649 -25.04 28.63 42.17
N THR A 650 -25.74 27.54 42.16
CA THR A 650 -26.86 27.11 41.33
C THR A 650 -28.06 28.06 41.35
N GLY A 651 -28.84 28.15 40.25
CA GLY A 651 -30.20 28.68 40.28
C GLY A 651 -30.89 28.74 38.92
N ALA A 652 -31.84 27.87 38.76
CA ALA A 652 -32.80 27.78 37.65
C ALA A 652 -33.85 28.91 37.73
N GLY A 653 -34.44 29.29 36.61
CA GLY A 653 -35.63 30.12 36.59
C GLY A 653 -36.21 30.36 35.19
N THR A 654 -37.26 29.69 34.91
CA THR A 654 -38.23 29.76 33.81
C THR A 654 -38.94 31.13 33.72
N GLY A 655 -39.38 31.53 32.51
CA GLY A 655 -40.39 32.57 32.36
C GLY A 655 -40.73 32.98 30.92
N SER A 656 -41.87 32.55 30.47
CA SER A 656 -42.64 32.87 29.28
C SER A 656 -43.04 34.34 29.12
N GLY A 657 -43.40 34.71 27.87
CA GLY A 657 -44.37 35.80 27.59
C GLY A 657 -44.10 36.55 26.30
N SER A 658 -44.60 36.23 25.17
CA SER A 658 -45.85 36.62 24.49
C SER A 658 -46.01 38.13 24.15
N GLY A 659 -46.27 38.41 22.86
CA GLY A 659 -47.12 39.51 22.37
C GLY A 659 -46.46 40.46 21.38
N SER A 660 -46.69 40.42 20.15
CA SER A 660 -47.77 40.68 19.23
C SER A 660 -47.76 42.11 18.61
N LYS A 661 -47.91 42.11 17.24
CA LYS A 661 -48.52 43.13 16.34
C LYS A 661 -47.74 44.42 16.09
N GLY A 662 -47.55 44.89 14.92
CA GLY A 662 -48.25 44.89 13.67
C GLY A 662 -47.83 46.04 12.82
N GLY A 663 -48.05 45.98 11.57
CA GLY A 663 -48.42 47.11 10.78
C GLY A 663 -47.64 47.41 9.51
N ALA A 664 -48.27 47.07 8.45
CA ALA A 664 -48.05 47.31 7.03
C ALA A 664 -47.73 48.78 6.65
N VAL A 665 -47.07 49.02 5.54
CA VAL A 665 -47.58 49.58 4.28
C VAL A 665 -46.43 49.88 3.33
N ALA A 666 -46.47 49.33 2.12
CA ALA A 666 -45.84 49.83 0.89
C ALA A 666 -46.65 51.00 0.36
N PRO A 667 -46.32 51.79 -0.68
CA PRO A 667 -45.66 51.37 -1.93
C PRO A 667 -44.77 52.45 -2.62
N GLY A 668 -44.08 51.98 -3.68
CA GLY A 668 -44.16 52.71 -4.94
C GLY A 668 -42.98 53.48 -5.49
N HIS A 669 -42.60 53.04 -6.64
CA HIS A 669 -42.23 53.68 -7.90
C HIS A 669 -40.79 53.55 -8.39
N LYS A 670 -40.73 52.77 -9.46
CA LYS A 670 -39.82 52.97 -10.63
C LYS A 670 -40.16 54.28 -11.35
N PRO A 671 -39.28 54.91 -12.13
CA PRO A 671 -38.96 54.36 -13.43
C PRO A 671 -37.54 54.66 -14.00
N THR A 672 -37.14 53.80 -14.89
CA THR A 672 -36.51 53.93 -16.23
C THR A 672 -35.62 55.15 -16.55
N THR A 673 -34.45 54.89 -17.11
CA THR A 673 -34.18 54.97 -18.54
C THR A 673 -32.72 54.67 -18.86
N LYS A 674 -32.54 53.74 -19.81
CA LYS A 674 -31.71 53.68 -20.99
C LYS A 674 -30.68 54.82 -21.20
N THR A 675 -29.44 54.47 -21.56
CA THR A 675 -28.94 54.74 -22.90
C THR A 675 -27.64 53.99 -23.15
N THR A 676 -27.66 53.15 -24.16
CA THR A 676 -26.64 52.66 -25.08
C THR A 676 -25.68 53.74 -25.53
N VAL A 677 -24.41 53.41 -25.77
CA VAL A 677 -23.72 53.66 -27.05
C VAL A 677 -22.48 52.76 -27.16
N SER A 678 -22.45 52.05 -28.24
CA SER A 678 -21.35 51.38 -28.93
C SER A 678 -20.28 52.37 -29.43
N THR A 679 -19.10 51.88 -29.68
CA THR A 679 -18.36 51.86 -30.97
C THR A 679 -16.95 51.45 -30.66
N LYS A 680 -16.53 50.32 -31.24
CA LYS A 680 -15.88 50.07 -32.50
C LYS A 680 -14.38 50.39 -32.55
N THR A 681 -13.66 49.27 -32.71
CA THR A 681 -12.67 48.93 -33.75
C THR A 681 -11.53 49.91 -34.04
N GLU A 682 -10.33 49.40 -34.06
CA GLU A 682 -9.58 49.15 -35.28
C GLU A 682 -8.29 48.39 -35.07
N THR A 683 -8.19 47.35 -35.84
CA THR A 683 -7.05 46.59 -36.30
C THR A 683 -6.01 47.48 -36.97
N LYS A 684 -4.75 47.12 -36.87
CA LYS A 684 -3.82 47.20 -38.04
C LYS A 684 -2.72 46.15 -37.93
N ASP A 685 -2.80 45.29 -38.92
CA ASP A 685 -1.73 44.49 -39.50
C ASP A 685 -0.53 45.33 -39.93
N ASN A 686 0.64 44.72 -39.89
CA ASN A 686 1.58 44.74 -41.02
C ASN A 686 2.61 43.60 -40.86
N LYS A 687 2.57 42.81 -41.71
CA LYS A 687 3.22 41.98 -42.71
C LYS A 687 4.55 42.56 -43.21
N SER A 688 5.39 41.65 -43.49
CA SER A 688 6.36 41.43 -44.62
C SER A 688 7.79 41.26 -44.08
N ASP A 689 8.67 40.43 -44.60
CA ASP A 689 8.69 39.54 -45.75
C ASP A 689 9.90 38.62 -45.60
N GLN A 690 9.71 37.43 -46.04
CA GLN A 690 10.56 36.49 -46.73
C GLN A 690 11.90 37.00 -47.33
N LYS A 691 12.91 36.14 -47.23
CA LYS A 691 13.64 35.48 -48.34
C LYS A 691 14.80 34.66 -47.82
N ASP A 692 14.78 33.37 -47.97
CA ASP A 692 15.31 32.51 -49.05
C ASP A 692 16.77 32.77 -49.45
N SER A 693 17.52 31.72 -49.29
CA SER A 693 18.36 31.02 -50.28
C SER A 693 19.35 30.10 -49.57
N ASP A 694 19.22 28.86 -49.67
CA ASP A 694 19.49 27.86 -50.72
C ASP A 694 20.96 27.62 -51.01
N LYS A 695 21.26 26.31 -50.97
CA LYS A 695 22.30 25.54 -51.66
C LYS A 695 23.72 25.57 -51.10
N SER A 696 24.22 24.48 -50.90
CA SER A 696 24.55 23.22 -51.55
C SER A 696 26.06 22.96 -51.46
N ASP A 697 26.30 21.78 -51.25
CA ASP A 697 27.11 20.77 -51.94
C ASP A 697 28.43 20.35 -51.31
N LYS A 698 28.39 19.09 -51.02
CA LYS A 698 29.22 17.97 -51.50
C LYS A 698 30.74 17.90 -51.22
N LYS A 699 31.02 16.70 -50.75
CA LYS A 699 32.13 15.81 -51.23
C LYS A 699 33.57 16.23 -50.91
N ASP A 700 34.42 15.39 -50.48
CA ASP A 700 34.91 14.07 -50.84
C ASP A 700 35.96 13.61 -49.81
N GLU A 701 35.87 12.37 -49.48
CA GLU A 701 36.82 11.25 -49.66
C GLU A 701 38.33 11.51 -49.60
N LYS A 702 38.91 10.63 -48.86
CA LYS A 702 40.05 9.69 -49.12
C LYS A 702 41.06 9.64 -47.98
N LYS A 703 41.14 8.48 -47.38
CA LYS A 703 41.97 7.31 -47.68
C LYS A 703 43.48 7.59 -47.53
N SER A 704 44.09 6.84 -46.69
CA SER A 704 45.11 5.82 -46.88
C SER A 704 46.11 5.85 -45.70
N ASP A 705 46.38 4.82 -45.16
CA ASP A 705 47.13 3.61 -45.34
C ASP A 705 48.25 3.47 -44.31
N LYS A 706 48.17 2.33 -43.64
CA LYS A 706 49.24 1.32 -43.44
C LYS A 706 50.63 1.71 -43.00
N LYS A 707 51.08 1.08 -41.96
CA LYS A 707 52.02 -0.05 -41.94
C LYS A 707 52.60 -0.26 -40.52
N ASP A 708 52.38 -1.43 -39.99
CA ASP A 708 53.30 -2.57 -39.80
C ASP A 708 54.65 -2.27 -39.15
N SER A 709 54.87 -2.96 -38.05
CA SER A 709 55.80 -4.07 -37.88
C SER A 709 56.05 -4.31 -36.40
N LYS A 710 55.77 -5.48 -35.90
CA LYS A 710 56.64 -6.66 -35.66
C LYS A 710 57.90 -6.33 -34.92
N SER A 711 58.11 -6.94 -33.78
CA SER A 711 58.69 -8.25 -33.50
C SER A 711 59.10 -8.32 -32.04
N ASP A 712 58.75 -9.34 -31.42
CA ASP A 712 59.48 -10.59 -31.13
C ASP A 712 60.28 -10.62 -29.83
N LYS A 713 59.89 -11.65 -29.09
CA LYS A 713 60.62 -12.73 -28.44
C LYS A 713 61.22 -12.57 -27.06
N LYS A 714 60.69 -13.52 -26.27
CA LYS A 714 61.41 -14.56 -25.49
C LYS A 714 62.34 -14.09 -24.37
N SER A 715 62.42 -14.71 -23.27
CA SER A 715 62.37 -16.11 -22.81
C SER A 715 62.50 -16.17 -21.29
N ASP A 716 61.83 -17.09 -20.69
CA ASP A 716 62.30 -18.22 -19.90
C ASP A 716 63.07 -18.02 -18.57
N LYS A 717 62.53 -18.77 -17.66
CA LYS A 717 63.09 -19.73 -16.67
C LYS A 717 62.95 -19.31 -15.21
N LYS A 718 62.10 -20.07 -14.51
CA LYS A 718 62.33 -21.30 -13.72
C LYS A 718 63.28 -21.17 -12.55
N SER A 719 62.74 -21.42 -11.36
CA SER A 719 63.11 -22.54 -10.46
C SER A 719 62.52 -22.26 -9.07
N ASP A 720 61.63 -23.10 -8.58
CA ASP A 720 61.84 -24.25 -7.68
C ASP A 720 62.53 -23.89 -6.35
N SER A 721 61.83 -24.05 -5.23
CA SER A 721 61.77 -25.25 -4.41
C SER A 721 61.30 -24.90 -2.98
N LYS A 722 60.32 -25.62 -2.53
CA LYS A 722 60.29 -26.61 -1.44
C LYS A 722 60.51 -26.17 -0.01
N SER A 723 59.47 -26.49 0.74
CA SER A 723 59.38 -27.33 1.96
C SER A 723 59.88 -26.66 3.26
N ASP A 724 59.31 -26.80 4.41
CA ASP A 724 58.68 -27.95 5.07
C ASP A 724 58.10 -27.51 6.42
N THR A 725 57.02 -28.16 6.80
CA THR A 725 56.63 -28.76 8.09
C THR A 725 56.80 -28.02 9.44
N GLY A 726 55.71 -28.17 10.22
CA GLY A 726 55.78 -28.41 11.68
C GLY A 726 54.70 -27.65 12.46
N ALA A 727 53.62 -28.16 12.73
CA ALA A 727 53.08 -28.99 13.80
C ALA A 727 53.09 -28.38 15.21
N ALA A 728 51.88 -28.33 15.76
CA ALA A 728 51.46 -28.69 17.12
C ALA A 728 51.59 -27.67 18.28
N SER A 729 50.50 -27.37 18.87
CA SER A 729 49.93 -27.88 20.10
C SER A 729 49.71 -26.83 21.21
N THR A 730 48.46 -26.74 21.60
CA THR A 730 47.87 -26.72 22.96
C THR A 730 48.40 -25.75 24.01
N THR A 731 47.57 -24.96 24.63
CA THR A 731 46.93 -25.25 25.92
C THR A 731 46.22 -24.01 26.50
N ALA A 732 45.16 -24.33 27.18
CA ALA A 732 44.24 -23.53 27.97
C ALA A 732 44.87 -22.80 29.18
N ALA A 733 44.23 -21.72 29.61
CA ALA A 733 43.77 -21.48 31.03
C ALA A 733 43.31 -20.03 31.20
N LYS A 734 42.07 -19.86 31.53
CA LYS A 734 41.38 -19.53 32.80
C LYS A 734 41.74 -18.24 33.54
N LYS A 735 40.68 -17.45 33.78
CA LYS A 735 40.34 -16.56 34.95
C LYS A 735 41.05 -15.17 34.95
N SER A 736 40.35 -14.07 35.28
CA SER A 736 39.25 -13.76 36.19
C SER A 736 38.88 -12.27 36.08
N SER A 737 37.56 -12.01 36.24
CA SER A 737 36.85 -10.91 36.92
C SER A 737 37.47 -9.54 37.09
N SER A 738 36.78 -8.49 36.64
CA SER A 738 36.27 -7.45 37.55
C SER A 738 35.25 -6.56 36.86
N ALA A 739 34.17 -6.29 37.61
CA ALA A 739 33.01 -5.47 37.27
C ALA A 739 33.41 -3.98 37.17
N ALA A 740 32.81 -3.28 36.22
CA ALA A 740 32.51 -1.87 36.35
C ALA A 740 31.14 -1.62 35.69
N GLU A 741 30.19 -1.33 36.52
CA GLU A 741 28.91 -0.74 36.19
C GLU A 741 29.14 0.56 35.42
N GLN A 742 28.51 0.65 34.25
CA GLN A 742 28.12 1.94 33.66
C GLN A 742 26.69 1.77 33.18
N GLU A 743 25.82 2.51 33.85
CA GLU A 743 24.44 2.75 33.45
C GLU A 743 24.41 3.25 32.00
N ALA A 744 23.85 2.44 31.10
CA ALA A 744 23.46 2.88 29.79
C ALA A 744 21.99 3.29 29.88
N GLY A 745 21.75 4.61 29.82
CA GLY A 745 20.43 5.18 29.66
C GLY A 745 19.76 4.60 28.42
N THR A 746 18.67 3.91 28.63
CA THR A 746 17.79 3.39 27.61
C THR A 746 17.19 4.56 26.82
N ASN A 747 17.52 4.65 25.56
CA ASN A 747 16.91 5.58 24.62
C ASN A 747 15.54 5.02 24.24
N PRO A 748 14.41 5.70 24.56
CA PRO A 748 13.06 5.18 24.30
C PRO A 748 12.69 5.07 22.82
N LEU A 749 13.53 5.54 21.92
CA LEU A 749 13.27 5.56 20.45
C LEU A 749 13.61 4.23 19.73
N ALA A 750 14.35 3.31 20.36
CA ALA A 750 14.65 2.01 19.77
C ALA A 750 13.46 1.01 19.82
N ILE A 751 12.43 1.33 20.59
CA ILE A 751 11.29 0.42 20.83
C ILE A 751 10.19 0.57 19.76
N VAL A 752 10.15 1.71 19.05
CA VAL A 752 9.03 2.05 18.15
C VAL A 752 9.15 1.41 16.76
N GLY A 753 10.36 1.09 16.29
CA GLY A 753 10.57 0.47 14.97
C GLY A 753 10.18 -1.01 14.85
N ILE A 754 9.89 -1.65 15.98
CA ILE A 754 9.72 -3.11 16.09
C ILE A 754 8.24 -3.53 16.03
N ALA A 755 7.32 -2.61 16.31
CA ALA A 755 5.91 -2.97 16.53
C ALA A 755 5.14 -3.35 15.26
N ALA A 756 5.49 -2.84 14.08
CA ALA A 756 4.76 -3.14 12.84
C ALA A 756 5.05 -4.53 12.25
N GLY A 757 6.29 -5.03 12.42
CA GLY A 757 6.62 -6.42 12.06
C GLY A 757 6.04 -7.45 13.02
N VAL A 758 5.63 -7.02 14.22
CA VAL A 758 5.21 -7.87 15.33
C VAL A 758 3.76 -8.34 15.22
N ILE A 759 2.87 -7.54 14.63
CA ILE A 759 1.43 -7.87 14.59
C ILE A 759 1.17 -9.06 13.66
N GLY A 760 1.82 -9.13 12.51
CA GLY A 760 1.69 -10.28 11.60
C GLY A 760 2.28 -11.58 12.17
N LEU A 761 3.21 -11.50 13.13
CA LEU A 761 4.02 -12.63 13.60
C LEU A 761 3.72 -13.10 15.02
N ALA A 762 3.20 -12.25 15.92
CA ALA A 762 2.67 -12.70 17.21
C ALA A 762 1.57 -13.75 17.02
N LEU A 763 0.90 -13.72 15.89
CA LEU A 763 -0.18 -14.63 15.51
C LEU A 763 0.34 -15.95 14.93
N ILE A 764 1.49 -15.94 14.25
CA ILE A 764 2.15 -17.16 13.74
C ILE A 764 2.79 -17.96 14.89
N ALA A 765 3.39 -17.29 15.89
CA ALA A 765 4.01 -17.94 17.03
C ALA A 765 2.99 -18.67 17.93
N VAL A 766 1.79 -18.12 18.11
CA VAL A 766 0.71 -18.80 18.86
C VAL A 766 0.22 -20.06 18.15
N PHE A 767 0.20 -20.05 16.80
CA PHE A 767 -0.24 -21.21 16.03
C PHE A 767 0.76 -22.37 16.03
N VAL A 768 2.07 -22.07 16.06
CA VAL A 768 3.14 -23.10 16.11
C VAL A 768 3.24 -23.74 17.52
N LEU A 769 3.02 -22.97 18.57
CA LEU A 769 3.05 -23.49 19.96
C LEU A 769 1.84 -24.36 20.28
N THR A 770 0.67 -24.11 19.71
CA THR A 770 -0.52 -24.96 19.91
C THR A 770 -0.47 -26.28 19.14
N LYS A 771 0.31 -26.36 18.04
CA LYS A 771 0.48 -27.59 17.27
C LYS A 771 1.54 -28.55 17.84
N ARG A 772 2.47 -28.07 18.68
CA ARG A 772 3.48 -28.91 19.37
C ARG A 772 2.99 -29.59 20.68
N GLY A 773 1.80 -29.24 21.11
CA GLY A 773 1.23 -29.78 22.34
C GLY A 773 0.34 -31.03 22.22
N LYS A 774 0.18 -31.58 20.99
CA LYS A 774 -0.61 -32.81 20.79
C LYS A 774 0.16 -33.87 19.99
N GLY A 775 1.15 -34.42 20.58
CA GLY A 775 1.83 -35.61 20.09
C GLY A 775 2.84 -36.05 21.08
N ASP A 776 2.40 -36.89 22.03
CA ASP A 776 3.06 -38.08 22.53
C ASP A 776 2.38 -38.49 23.87
N GLY A 777 1.70 -39.59 23.78
CA GLY A 777 1.09 -40.23 24.95
C GLY A 777 0.21 -41.39 24.56
N ASN A 778 0.81 -42.45 24.00
CA ASN A 778 0.33 -43.80 24.24
C ASN A 778 1.42 -44.84 23.90
N ALA A 779 2.12 -45.25 24.89
CA ALA A 779 2.68 -46.59 24.97
C ALA A 779 2.49 -47.08 26.40
N ARG A 780 1.38 -47.71 26.63
CA ARG A 780 1.11 -48.95 27.37
C ARG A 780 -0.37 -49.15 27.51
#